data_a390b22c35b2c1da9ee113585c83c0c2
#
_entry.id   a390b22c35b2c1da9ee113585c83c0c2
#
_cell.length_a   1.000
_cell.length_b   1.000
_cell.length_c   1.000
_cell.angle_alpha   90.00
_cell.angle_beta   90.00
_cell.angle_gamma   90.00
#
_symmetry.space_group_name_H-M   'P 1'
#
loop_
_entity.id
_entity.type
_entity.pdbx_description
1 polymer ?
#
loop_
_entity_poly.entity_id
_entity_poly.type
_entity_poly.pdbx_seq_one_letter_code
_entity_poly.pdbx_strand_id
1 'polypeptide(L)'
;MTRPSITLNVNPHTEVQAQRKRELESKLDDEVVNLELLQTSLKKTDMLTEKMQTILSSFDQRLSKLETFILPIYKSTQKLTKMHTNIDSALAQIEGFTSTLSVIKQHEAIVTKGPQGIPLAVYLESISKLKESLQNLETTKYKSSERKIQALKDTLWKGIRQLDEMFSQKLQAASDAIDPSAYQVDDDVVPSPIPDAQLSELHNLASALAESLIEIGPISAFIKQYEEIRSAHLVKSLASICQTTKDEELKSVHQRGTYQKGSSLLTQYGKNLLILLNTEHALHLKIIPKHHAVTTFAQTIVLSVDGFLDACESMLNRVRRNIQRRDINDVYMLIDVWDDLSNLFGKHVGLLAYCGKKGHDIDLVLANCSATAISYFKEVYDEFRVDSEKKQAALSVDGTVHETTSKTINTLKRLLDFSLAMEHIIMSSQGNPGALPVTSFPEFVSKMIEALVTDLEIKSRGYKKSTLTTLFLLNNFHYILKGLKSCRLVDNLNSDTLDMVEKSIKKQLDVYRSSWMPLIEHLMDTTKISDQRIVTILSKPQREAVKERFKNFNKDFDEMFQTQKAYAIPDVELRAQVIKEVRQVLLPMYNRFYDRYVETEFSKNKEKYIKYDKDALTGALDKFFDASSESMVGRQWGRTQE
;
A
#
# COMPACT_ATOMS: atom_id res chain seq x y z
N MET A 1 32.04 64.06 -2.90
CA MET A 1 30.69 64.57 -3.18
C MET A 1 29.88 63.46 -3.80
N THR A 2 29.03 62.88 -3.07
CA THR A 2 27.79 62.16 -3.46
C THR A 2 27.36 61.31 -2.26
N ARG A 3 26.22 61.64 -1.75
CA ARG A 3 25.61 60.98 -0.59
C ARG A 3 25.10 59.58 -0.97
N PRO A 4 25.17 58.61 -0.10
CA PRO A 4 24.51 57.34 -0.32
C PRO A 4 23.05 57.41 0.10
N SER A 5 22.18 56.90 -0.75
CA SER A 5 20.76 56.72 -0.52
C SER A 5 20.54 55.59 0.52
N ILE A 6 19.84 55.95 1.56
CA ILE A 6 19.35 54.98 2.56
C ILE A 6 18.07 54.35 1.99
N THR A 7 18.12 53.12 1.68
CA THR A 7 16.94 52.30 1.41
C THR A 7 16.31 51.89 2.75
N LEU A 8 15.17 52.48 3.07
CA LEU A 8 14.33 52.05 4.16
C LEU A 8 13.67 50.70 3.82
N ASN A 9 14.02 49.74 4.62
CA ASN A 9 13.44 48.40 4.61
C ASN A 9 12.05 48.49 5.23
N VAL A 10 11.01 48.49 4.43
CA VAL A 10 9.61 48.52 4.90
C VAL A 10 9.21 47.10 5.24
N ASN A 11 8.88 46.89 6.47
CA ASN A 11 8.48 45.64 7.08
C ASN A 11 7.17 45.12 6.44
N PRO A 12 7.11 43.88 5.93
CA PRO A 12 5.91 43.38 5.22
C PRO A 12 4.63 43.31 6.10
N HIS A 13 4.77 43.43 7.42
CA HIS A 13 3.62 43.42 8.34
C HIS A 13 2.79 44.73 8.33
N THR A 14 3.38 45.86 7.89
CA THR A 14 2.66 47.15 7.84
C THR A 14 1.80 47.29 6.59
N GLU A 15 2.18 46.67 5.49
CA GLU A 15 1.38 46.70 4.25
C GLU A 15 0.09 45.87 4.36
N VAL A 16 0.18 44.71 4.99
CA VAL A 16 -1.00 43.84 5.21
C VAL A 16 -2.01 44.45 6.17
N GLN A 17 -1.54 45.19 7.18
CA GLN A 17 -2.45 45.95 8.07
C GLN A 17 -3.09 47.16 7.39
N ALA A 18 -2.36 47.84 6.52
CA ALA A 18 -2.90 48.95 5.77
C ALA A 18 -3.94 48.52 4.72
N GLN A 19 -3.72 47.33 4.13
CA GLN A 19 -4.67 46.77 3.17
C GLN A 19 -5.95 46.30 3.85
N ARG A 20 -5.83 45.66 4.99
CA ARG A 20 -7.00 45.25 5.81
C ARG A 20 -7.82 46.43 6.34
N LYS A 21 -7.15 47.54 6.64
CA LYS A 21 -7.83 48.76 7.06
C LYS A 21 -8.63 49.40 5.91
N ARG A 22 -8.07 49.43 4.70
CA ARG A 22 -8.77 49.93 3.49
C ARG A 22 -9.96 49.05 3.10
N GLU A 23 -9.85 47.74 3.26
CA GLU A 23 -10.97 46.80 3.01
C GLU A 23 -12.09 46.96 4.05
N LEU A 24 -11.75 47.28 5.29
CA LEU A 24 -12.74 47.58 6.34
C LEU A 24 -13.40 48.94 6.14
N GLU A 25 -12.65 49.96 5.72
CA GLU A 25 -13.18 51.27 5.39
C GLU A 25 -14.12 51.20 4.17
N SER A 26 -13.75 50.45 3.13
CA SER A 26 -14.61 50.21 1.97
C SER A 26 -15.92 49.49 2.33
N LYS A 27 -15.87 48.51 3.22
CA LYS A 27 -17.08 47.83 3.71
C LYS A 27 -17.97 48.73 4.56
N LEU A 28 -17.35 49.63 5.32
CA LEU A 28 -18.10 50.60 6.11
C LEU A 28 -18.84 51.60 5.22
N ASP A 29 -18.19 52.09 4.15
CA ASP A 29 -18.81 52.99 3.17
C ASP A 29 -19.97 52.29 2.44
N ASP A 30 -19.82 51.00 2.07
CA ASP A 30 -20.90 50.21 1.47
C ASP A 30 -22.11 50.05 2.42
N GLU A 31 -21.86 49.83 3.71
CA GLU A 31 -22.93 49.74 4.72
C GLU A 31 -23.63 51.08 4.97
N VAL A 32 -22.89 52.21 4.89
CA VAL A 32 -23.49 53.54 5.01
C VAL A 32 -24.39 53.84 3.81
N VAL A 33 -23.98 53.50 2.59
CA VAL A 33 -24.79 53.63 1.38
C VAL A 33 -26.05 52.75 1.45
N ASN A 34 -25.93 51.55 1.96
CA ASN A 34 -27.08 50.66 2.18
C ASN A 34 -28.06 51.20 3.22
N LEU A 35 -27.55 51.85 4.29
CA LEU A 35 -28.38 52.52 5.30
C LEU A 35 -29.14 53.72 4.74
N GLU A 36 -28.50 54.54 3.90
CA GLU A 36 -29.17 55.67 3.22
C GLU A 36 -30.25 55.19 2.24
N LEU A 37 -29.98 54.08 1.52
CA LEU A 37 -30.95 53.45 0.64
C LEU A 37 -32.16 52.92 1.42
N LEU A 38 -31.92 52.30 2.57
CA LEU A 38 -32.98 51.85 3.48
C LEU A 38 -33.81 53.00 4.05
N GLN A 39 -33.17 54.10 4.46
CA GLN A 39 -33.88 55.30 4.95
C GLN A 39 -34.74 55.94 3.88
N THR A 40 -34.24 56.02 2.64
CA THR A 40 -35.03 56.56 1.53
C THR A 40 -36.19 55.68 1.14
N SER A 41 -36.00 54.33 1.25
CA SER A 41 -37.05 53.34 1.02
C SER A 41 -38.13 53.41 2.10
N LEU A 42 -37.71 53.58 3.36
CA LEU A 42 -38.62 53.72 4.50
C LEU A 42 -39.52 55.02 4.34
N LYS A 43 -38.91 56.17 4.01
CA LYS A 43 -39.64 57.39 3.75
C LYS A 43 -40.67 57.26 2.61
N LYS A 44 -40.31 56.52 1.55
CA LYS A 44 -41.27 56.22 0.46
C LYS A 44 -42.42 55.34 0.94
N THR A 45 -42.14 54.40 1.82
CA THR A 45 -43.16 53.50 2.38
C THR A 45 -44.14 54.27 3.28
N ASP A 46 -43.65 55.22 4.10
CA ASP A 46 -44.47 56.06 4.96
C ASP A 46 -45.40 56.98 4.14
N MET A 47 -44.87 57.65 3.11
CA MET A 47 -45.69 58.48 2.20
C MET A 47 -46.73 57.62 1.43
N LEU A 48 -46.42 56.40 1.07
CA LEU A 48 -47.39 55.46 0.46
C LEU A 48 -48.49 55.08 1.45
N THR A 49 -48.11 54.85 2.70
CA THR A 49 -49.04 54.47 3.78
C THR A 49 -50.03 55.65 4.09
N GLU A 50 -49.53 56.87 4.16
CA GLU A 50 -50.41 58.08 4.34
C GLU A 50 -51.38 58.24 3.18
N LYS A 51 -50.95 58.09 1.93
CA LYS A 51 -51.84 58.15 0.77
C LYS A 51 -52.85 56.98 0.79
N MET A 52 -52.45 55.77 1.20
CA MET A 52 -53.39 54.66 1.39
C MET A 52 -54.45 54.99 2.45
N GLN A 53 -54.05 55.59 3.55
CA GLN A 53 -54.94 55.93 4.64
C GLN A 53 -55.99 56.99 4.22
N THR A 54 -55.58 57.98 3.41
CA THR A 54 -56.50 59.02 2.87
C THR A 54 -57.47 58.44 1.84
N ILE A 55 -57.00 57.51 1.00
CA ILE A 55 -57.84 56.79 0.04
C ILE A 55 -58.82 55.87 0.78
N LEU A 56 -58.39 55.17 1.81
CA LEU A 56 -59.23 54.32 2.62
C LEU A 56 -60.37 55.11 3.29
N SER A 57 -60.08 56.30 3.88
CA SER A 57 -61.11 57.08 4.54
C SER A 57 -62.13 57.66 3.54
N SER A 58 -61.72 57.98 2.31
CA SER A 58 -62.66 58.37 1.26
C SER A 58 -63.51 57.22 0.73
N PHE A 59 -62.95 56.03 0.76
CA PHE A 59 -63.69 54.75 0.46
C PHE A 59 -64.76 54.46 1.53
N ASP A 60 -64.41 54.63 2.80
CA ASP A 60 -65.37 54.40 3.91
C ASP A 60 -66.62 55.26 3.83
N GLN A 61 -66.46 56.54 3.47
CA GLN A 61 -67.59 57.44 3.25
C GLN A 61 -68.51 57.07 2.07
N ARG A 62 -67.90 56.54 0.99
CA ARG A 62 -68.66 56.04 -0.16
C ARG A 62 -69.36 54.71 0.13
N LEU A 63 -68.69 53.86 0.87
CA LEU A 63 -69.23 52.55 1.31
C LEU A 63 -70.45 52.73 2.22
N SER A 64 -70.39 53.64 3.19
CA SER A 64 -71.52 53.92 4.11
C SER A 64 -72.79 54.35 3.40
N LYS A 65 -72.70 55.09 2.31
CA LYS A 65 -73.87 55.48 1.46
C LYS A 65 -74.40 54.30 0.61
N LEU A 66 -73.48 53.42 0.16
CA LEU A 66 -73.92 52.22 -0.58
C LEU A 66 -74.58 51.20 0.33
N GLU A 67 -74.13 51.15 1.57
CA GLU A 67 -74.52 50.12 2.57
C GLU A 67 -76.03 50.22 2.90
N THR A 68 -76.57 51.43 2.96
CA THR A 68 -77.96 51.65 3.31
C THR A 68 -78.97 51.33 2.20
N PHE A 69 -78.57 51.42 0.90
CA PHE A 69 -79.51 51.26 -0.23
C PHE A 69 -79.30 50.01 -1.05
N ILE A 70 -78.06 49.54 -1.18
CA ILE A 70 -77.75 48.39 -2.03
C ILE A 70 -77.51 47.08 -1.19
N LEU A 71 -77.09 47.23 0.10
CA LEU A 71 -76.70 46.12 0.94
C LEU A 71 -77.78 45.02 1.11
N PRO A 72 -79.08 45.34 1.28
CA PRO A 72 -80.11 44.32 1.42
C PRO A 72 -80.28 43.46 0.15
N ILE A 73 -80.28 44.15 -1.02
CA ILE A 73 -80.41 43.44 -2.32
C ILE A 73 -79.17 42.66 -2.64
N TYR A 74 -78.00 43.23 -2.41
CA TYR A 74 -76.73 42.55 -2.59
C TYR A 74 -76.57 41.36 -1.66
N LYS A 75 -76.95 41.47 -0.37
CA LYS A 75 -76.98 40.40 0.58
C LYS A 75 -77.90 39.23 0.16
N SER A 76 -79.08 39.52 -0.36
CA SER A 76 -79.98 38.48 -0.85
C SER A 76 -79.44 37.81 -2.12
N THR A 77 -78.91 38.56 -3.08
CA THR A 77 -78.33 38.06 -4.32
C THR A 77 -77.05 37.24 -4.00
N GLN A 78 -76.22 37.80 -3.12
CA GLN A 78 -75.02 37.09 -2.67
C GLN A 78 -75.34 35.76 -1.95
N LYS A 79 -76.41 35.74 -1.12
CA LYS A 79 -76.89 34.52 -0.46
C LYS A 79 -77.38 33.48 -1.48
N LEU A 80 -78.13 33.90 -2.51
CA LEU A 80 -78.60 33.03 -3.58
C LEU A 80 -77.46 32.52 -4.45
N THR A 81 -76.51 33.39 -4.84
CA THR A 81 -75.32 33.02 -5.58
C THR A 81 -74.48 32.06 -4.80
N LYS A 82 -74.30 32.33 -3.48
CA LYS A 82 -73.55 31.44 -2.60
C LYS A 82 -74.24 30.08 -2.42
N MET A 83 -75.59 30.07 -2.38
CA MET A 83 -76.34 28.78 -2.34
C MET A 83 -76.21 28.03 -3.66
N HIS A 84 -76.27 28.72 -4.81
CA HIS A 84 -76.09 28.12 -6.14
C HIS A 84 -74.68 27.55 -6.30
N THR A 85 -73.66 28.34 -5.98
CA THR A 85 -72.25 27.85 -6.01
C THR A 85 -71.98 26.71 -5.04
N ASN A 86 -72.64 26.68 -3.86
CA ASN A 86 -72.55 25.56 -2.92
C ASN A 86 -73.19 24.29 -3.47
N ILE A 87 -74.36 24.42 -4.15
CA ILE A 87 -75.07 23.29 -4.78
C ILE A 87 -74.23 22.74 -5.94
N ASP A 88 -73.72 23.62 -6.83
CA ASP A 88 -72.88 23.22 -7.94
C ASP A 88 -71.58 22.54 -7.43
N SER A 89 -70.97 23.12 -6.40
CA SER A 89 -69.82 22.52 -5.75
C SER A 89 -70.12 21.15 -5.15
N ALA A 90 -71.29 20.99 -4.51
CA ALA A 90 -71.72 19.72 -3.93
C ALA A 90 -71.98 18.66 -5.03
N LEU A 91 -72.64 19.05 -6.13
CA LEU A 91 -72.86 18.17 -7.29
C LEU A 91 -71.54 17.71 -7.92
N ALA A 92 -70.63 18.66 -8.16
CA ALA A 92 -69.32 18.34 -8.71
C ALA A 92 -68.51 17.36 -7.79
N GLN A 93 -68.63 17.58 -6.47
CA GLN A 93 -68.01 16.67 -5.50
C GLN A 93 -68.63 15.27 -5.51
N ILE A 94 -69.96 15.15 -5.62
CA ILE A 94 -70.65 13.85 -5.69
C ILE A 94 -70.31 13.12 -7.01
N GLU A 95 -70.26 13.84 -8.12
CA GLU A 95 -69.85 13.28 -9.42
C GLU A 95 -68.37 12.79 -9.37
N GLY A 96 -67.46 13.61 -8.81
CA GLY A 96 -66.08 13.20 -8.58
C GLY A 96 -65.92 11.99 -7.69
N PHE A 97 -66.71 11.93 -6.61
CA PHE A 97 -66.71 10.76 -5.71
C PHE A 97 -67.24 9.49 -6.40
N THR A 98 -68.33 9.59 -7.16
CA THR A 98 -68.92 8.46 -7.88
C THR A 98 -68.00 7.95 -8.98
N SER A 99 -67.35 8.87 -9.69
CA SER A 99 -66.29 8.54 -10.68
C SER A 99 -65.13 7.77 -10.02
N THR A 100 -64.64 8.28 -8.89
CA THR A 100 -63.56 7.63 -8.13
C THR A 100 -63.92 6.23 -7.68
N LEU A 101 -65.16 6.03 -7.19
CA LEU A 101 -65.65 4.68 -6.80
C LEU A 101 -65.76 3.71 -7.98
N SER A 102 -66.11 4.23 -9.18
CA SER A 102 -66.15 3.42 -10.39
C SER A 102 -64.75 2.93 -10.80
N VAL A 103 -63.75 3.82 -10.75
CA VAL A 103 -62.34 3.48 -11.02
C VAL A 103 -61.84 2.45 -10.01
N ILE A 104 -62.13 2.63 -8.72
CA ILE A 104 -61.74 1.65 -7.69
C ILE A 104 -62.30 0.29 -8.01
N LYS A 105 -63.60 0.18 -8.31
CA LYS A 105 -64.28 -1.10 -8.56
C LYS A 105 -63.68 -1.83 -9.76
N GLN A 106 -63.26 -1.11 -10.79
CA GLN A 106 -62.63 -1.67 -12.00
C GLN A 106 -61.26 -2.24 -11.72
N HIS A 107 -60.40 -1.52 -10.94
CA HIS A 107 -59.00 -1.86 -10.72
C HIS A 107 -58.77 -2.75 -9.49
N GLU A 108 -59.67 -2.71 -8.48
CA GLU A 108 -59.59 -3.53 -7.26
C GLU A 108 -59.60 -5.04 -7.55
N ALA A 109 -60.40 -5.47 -8.55
CA ALA A 109 -60.45 -6.86 -8.97
C ALA A 109 -59.11 -7.34 -9.58
N ILE A 110 -58.44 -6.48 -10.36
CA ILE A 110 -57.15 -6.77 -11.00
C ILE A 110 -56.07 -6.94 -9.92
N VAL A 111 -55.97 -5.97 -8.99
CA VAL A 111 -54.95 -5.99 -7.93
C VAL A 111 -55.19 -7.15 -6.94
N THR A 112 -56.45 -7.47 -6.61
CA THR A 112 -56.78 -8.60 -5.72
C THR A 112 -56.38 -9.94 -6.31
N LYS A 113 -56.47 -10.09 -7.65
CA LYS A 113 -56.12 -11.31 -8.41
C LYS A 113 -54.60 -11.56 -8.47
N GLY A 114 -53.85 -10.50 -8.40
CA GLY A 114 -52.38 -10.53 -8.45
C GLY A 114 -51.79 -10.39 -9.86
N PRO A 115 -50.47 -10.22 -9.95
CA PRO A 115 -49.76 -9.94 -11.23
C PRO A 115 -49.63 -11.17 -12.14
N GLN A 116 -49.94 -12.38 -11.64
CA GLN A 116 -49.76 -13.60 -12.42
C GLN A 116 -50.75 -13.67 -13.61
N GLY A 117 -50.22 -13.82 -14.83
CA GLY A 117 -51.02 -13.92 -16.04
C GLY A 117 -51.56 -12.59 -16.61
N ILE A 118 -51.14 -11.46 -16.03
CA ILE A 118 -51.47 -10.11 -16.51
C ILE A 118 -50.17 -9.39 -16.90
N PRO A 119 -50.13 -8.63 -18.00
CA PRO A 119 -48.96 -7.80 -18.34
C PRO A 119 -48.63 -6.85 -17.18
N LEU A 120 -47.35 -6.81 -16.80
CA LEU A 120 -46.89 -6.01 -15.65
C LEU A 120 -47.32 -4.54 -15.76
N ALA A 121 -47.28 -3.96 -16.95
CA ALA A 121 -47.69 -2.57 -17.17
C ALA A 121 -49.17 -2.32 -16.80
N VAL A 122 -50.07 -3.23 -17.13
CA VAL A 122 -51.51 -3.13 -16.80
C VAL A 122 -51.71 -3.25 -15.27
N TYR A 123 -50.93 -4.10 -14.62
CA TYR A 123 -51.01 -4.27 -13.18
C TYR A 123 -50.48 -3.02 -12.43
N LEU A 124 -49.37 -2.46 -12.88
CA LEU A 124 -48.79 -1.22 -12.32
C LEU A 124 -49.72 -0.02 -12.56
N GLU A 125 -50.34 0.09 -13.73
CA GLU A 125 -51.33 1.12 -14.02
C GLU A 125 -52.53 1.00 -13.07
N SER A 126 -52.98 -0.22 -12.79
CA SER A 126 -54.08 -0.46 -11.86
C SER A 126 -53.74 -0.03 -10.42
N ILE A 127 -52.51 -0.29 -9.95
CA ILE A 127 -52.05 0.17 -8.63
C ILE A 127 -51.97 1.70 -8.62
N SER A 128 -51.42 2.32 -9.66
CA SER A 128 -51.34 3.80 -9.76
C SER A 128 -52.73 4.45 -9.72
N LYS A 129 -53.71 3.90 -10.45
CA LYS A 129 -55.08 4.38 -10.45
C LYS A 129 -55.76 4.22 -9.10
N LEU A 130 -55.52 3.12 -8.37
CA LEU A 130 -56.04 2.93 -7.02
C LEU A 130 -55.38 3.89 -6.01
N LYS A 131 -54.09 4.19 -6.18
CA LYS A 131 -53.36 5.18 -5.36
C LYS A 131 -53.91 6.57 -5.56
N GLU A 132 -54.07 7.00 -6.81
CA GLU A 132 -54.71 8.27 -7.16
C GLU A 132 -56.10 8.38 -6.57
N SER A 133 -56.89 7.29 -6.66
CA SER A 133 -58.22 7.21 -6.07
C SER A 133 -58.22 7.30 -4.54
N LEU A 134 -57.21 6.70 -3.88
CA LEU A 134 -57.02 6.81 -2.42
C LEU A 134 -56.74 8.26 -2.01
N GLN A 135 -55.81 8.95 -2.71
CA GLN A 135 -55.50 10.34 -2.44
C GLN A 135 -56.72 11.24 -2.61
N ASN A 136 -57.52 11.02 -3.66
CA ASN A 136 -58.77 11.73 -3.88
C ASN A 136 -59.78 11.50 -2.76
N LEU A 137 -59.89 10.31 -2.22
CA LEU A 137 -60.80 9.98 -1.09
C LEU A 137 -60.31 10.59 0.24
N GLU A 138 -58.98 10.60 0.47
CA GLU A 138 -58.40 11.20 1.68
C GLU A 138 -58.54 12.74 1.71
N THR A 139 -58.41 13.39 0.55
CA THR A 139 -58.59 14.84 0.45
C THR A 139 -60.03 15.28 0.70
N THR A 140 -61.02 14.47 0.34
CA THR A 140 -62.45 14.78 0.47
C THR A 140 -63.01 14.66 1.88
N LYS A 141 -62.31 14.00 2.85
CA LYS A 141 -62.65 13.85 4.28
C LYS A 141 -64.11 13.46 4.63
N TYR A 142 -64.78 12.66 3.81
CA TYR A 142 -66.10 12.18 4.10
C TYR A 142 -66.09 11.07 5.16
N LYS A 143 -66.88 11.18 6.23
CA LYS A 143 -66.98 10.12 7.26
C LYS A 143 -67.44 8.76 6.70
N SER A 144 -68.24 8.78 5.62
CA SER A 144 -68.70 7.55 4.95
C SER A 144 -67.60 6.85 4.14
N SER A 145 -66.51 7.51 3.79
CA SER A 145 -65.41 6.96 3.02
C SER A 145 -64.34 6.25 3.87
N GLU A 146 -64.33 6.38 5.19
CA GLU A 146 -63.30 5.80 6.07
C GLU A 146 -63.16 4.28 5.92
N ARG A 147 -64.28 3.56 5.85
CA ARG A 147 -64.24 2.09 5.62
C ARG A 147 -63.70 1.72 4.24
N LYS A 148 -64.03 2.51 3.21
CA LYS A 148 -63.51 2.31 1.85
C LYS A 148 -62.04 2.67 1.74
N ILE A 149 -61.61 3.75 2.38
CA ILE A 149 -60.20 4.14 2.49
C ILE A 149 -59.38 3.00 3.12
N GLN A 150 -59.86 2.41 4.24
CA GLN A 150 -59.15 1.32 4.87
C GLN A 150 -59.11 0.06 3.98
N ALA A 151 -60.23 -0.35 3.39
CA ALA A 151 -60.27 -1.48 2.46
C ALA A 151 -59.36 -1.28 1.24
N LEU A 152 -59.29 -0.05 0.73
CA LEU A 152 -58.43 0.30 -0.40
C LEU A 152 -56.94 0.26 -0.02
N LYS A 153 -56.61 0.75 1.19
CA LYS A 153 -55.26 0.61 1.77
C LYS A 153 -54.88 -0.86 1.88
N ASP A 154 -55.72 -1.70 2.41
CA ASP A 154 -55.48 -3.14 2.56
C ASP A 154 -55.26 -3.82 1.18
N THR A 155 -56.05 -3.43 0.16
CA THR A 155 -55.88 -3.90 -1.21
C THR A 155 -54.58 -3.46 -1.83
N LEU A 156 -54.20 -2.18 -1.67
CA LEU A 156 -52.91 -1.64 -2.14
C LEU A 156 -51.73 -2.33 -1.44
N TRP A 157 -51.84 -2.55 -0.10
CA TRP A 157 -50.84 -3.30 0.64
C TRP A 157 -50.66 -4.72 0.14
N LYS A 158 -51.76 -5.41 -0.17
CA LYS A 158 -51.70 -6.72 -0.77
C LYS A 158 -51.05 -6.71 -2.14
N GLY A 159 -51.38 -5.71 -2.99
CA GLY A 159 -50.81 -5.53 -4.30
C GLY A 159 -49.29 -5.25 -4.24
N ILE A 160 -48.84 -4.37 -3.34
CA ILE A 160 -47.42 -4.05 -3.14
C ILE A 160 -46.65 -5.30 -2.67
N ARG A 161 -47.21 -6.07 -1.72
CA ARG A 161 -46.56 -7.32 -1.28
C ARG A 161 -46.41 -8.33 -2.40
N GLN A 162 -47.42 -8.45 -3.28
CA GLN A 162 -47.31 -9.33 -4.45
C GLN A 162 -46.24 -8.86 -5.45
N LEU A 163 -46.04 -7.54 -5.61
CA LEU A 163 -44.94 -7.00 -6.40
C LEU A 163 -43.59 -7.25 -5.74
N ASP A 164 -43.48 -7.10 -4.40
CA ASP A 164 -42.27 -7.45 -3.65
C ASP A 164 -41.88 -8.92 -3.84
N GLU A 165 -42.86 -9.82 -3.71
CA GLU A 165 -42.67 -11.26 -3.91
C GLU A 165 -42.21 -11.56 -5.35
N MET A 166 -42.83 -10.90 -6.35
CA MET A 166 -42.48 -11.09 -7.75
C MET A 166 -41.08 -10.53 -8.06
N PHE A 167 -40.71 -9.37 -7.49
CA PHE A 167 -39.36 -8.81 -7.61
C PHE A 167 -38.32 -9.75 -7.01
N SER A 168 -38.59 -10.25 -5.79
CA SER A 168 -37.69 -11.19 -5.10
C SER A 168 -37.51 -12.49 -5.89
N GLN A 169 -38.59 -13.10 -6.40
CA GLN A 169 -38.53 -14.34 -7.20
C GLN A 169 -37.72 -14.13 -8.51
N LYS A 170 -37.97 -13.04 -9.24
CA LYS A 170 -37.26 -12.74 -10.48
C LYS A 170 -35.78 -12.43 -10.21
N LEU A 171 -35.48 -11.67 -9.15
CA LEU A 171 -34.10 -11.36 -8.77
C LEU A 171 -33.35 -12.62 -8.31
N GLN A 172 -34.00 -13.49 -7.52
CA GLN A 172 -33.44 -14.76 -7.07
C GLN A 172 -33.09 -15.68 -8.27
N ALA A 173 -34.01 -15.80 -9.23
CA ALA A 173 -33.81 -16.60 -10.44
C ALA A 173 -32.68 -16.06 -11.35
N ALA A 174 -32.38 -14.76 -11.24
CA ALA A 174 -31.31 -14.08 -11.97
C ALA A 174 -30.01 -13.94 -11.17
N SER A 175 -29.92 -14.53 -9.98
CA SER A 175 -28.79 -14.37 -9.03
C SER A 175 -28.04 -15.68 -8.79
N ASP A 176 -27.88 -16.49 -9.85
CA ASP A 176 -27.01 -17.68 -9.79
C ASP A 176 -25.55 -17.27 -9.63
N ALA A 177 -24.79 -18.09 -8.87
CA ALA A 177 -23.38 -17.82 -8.64
C ALA A 177 -22.59 -17.90 -9.98
N ILE A 178 -21.70 -16.96 -10.20
CA ILE A 178 -20.81 -16.91 -11.37
C ILE A 178 -19.37 -17.15 -10.95
N ASP A 179 -18.56 -17.70 -11.85
CA ASP A 179 -17.13 -17.80 -11.64
C ASP A 179 -16.45 -16.51 -12.18
N PRO A 180 -15.98 -15.61 -11.30
CA PRO A 180 -15.36 -14.37 -11.72
C PRO A 180 -14.01 -14.58 -12.40
N SER A 181 -13.36 -15.73 -12.24
CA SER A 181 -12.07 -16.03 -12.87
C SER A 181 -12.15 -16.18 -14.40
N ALA A 182 -13.35 -16.36 -14.94
CA ALA A 182 -13.60 -16.43 -16.37
C ALA A 182 -13.54 -15.05 -17.08
N TYR A 183 -13.50 -13.93 -16.31
CA TYR A 183 -13.53 -12.57 -16.83
C TYR A 183 -12.20 -11.85 -16.57
N GLN A 184 -11.86 -10.87 -17.42
CA GLN A 184 -10.68 -10.02 -17.22
C GLN A 184 -11.09 -8.68 -16.58
N VAL A 185 -10.20 -8.14 -15.75
CA VAL A 185 -10.45 -6.86 -15.02
C VAL A 185 -10.50 -5.66 -15.97
N ASP A 186 -9.79 -5.75 -17.10
CA ASP A 186 -9.67 -4.64 -18.06
C ASP A 186 -10.77 -4.67 -19.15
N ASP A 187 -11.70 -5.62 -19.08
CA ASP A 187 -12.88 -5.63 -19.96
C ASP A 187 -13.83 -4.51 -19.51
N ASP A 188 -13.86 -3.41 -20.28
CA ASP A 188 -14.78 -2.27 -20.09
C ASP A 188 -16.27 -2.69 -20.12
N VAL A 189 -16.56 -3.88 -20.61
CA VAL A 189 -17.89 -4.47 -20.71
C VAL A 189 -17.88 -5.85 -20.06
N VAL A 190 -18.04 -5.88 -18.74
CA VAL A 190 -18.41 -7.16 -18.09
C VAL A 190 -19.81 -7.53 -18.58
N PRO A 191 -20.00 -8.68 -19.24
CA PRO A 191 -21.32 -9.08 -19.71
C PRO A 191 -22.28 -9.09 -18.52
N SER A 192 -23.38 -8.37 -18.63
CA SER A 192 -24.40 -8.43 -17.59
C SER A 192 -24.89 -9.89 -17.49
N PRO A 193 -24.81 -10.52 -16.31
CA PRO A 193 -25.29 -11.88 -16.13
C PRO A 193 -26.81 -11.99 -16.32
N ILE A 194 -27.49 -10.85 -16.41
CA ILE A 194 -28.94 -10.75 -16.54
C ILE A 194 -29.27 -10.18 -17.94
N PRO A 195 -30.14 -10.85 -18.73
CA PRO A 195 -30.60 -10.33 -20.01
C PRO A 195 -31.27 -8.97 -19.89
N ASP A 196 -31.10 -8.07 -20.87
CA ASP A 196 -31.64 -6.70 -20.84
C ASP A 196 -33.17 -6.65 -20.67
N ALA A 197 -33.91 -7.64 -21.21
CA ALA A 197 -35.34 -7.72 -20.99
C ALA A 197 -35.72 -7.94 -19.52
N GLN A 198 -34.99 -8.80 -18.80
CA GLN A 198 -35.20 -9.04 -17.39
C GLN A 198 -34.75 -7.85 -16.54
N LEU A 199 -33.67 -7.17 -16.94
CA LEU A 199 -33.22 -5.92 -16.29
C LEU A 199 -34.29 -4.84 -16.37
N SER A 200 -34.92 -4.67 -17.54
CA SER A 200 -35.98 -3.69 -17.73
C SER A 200 -37.20 -4.01 -16.87
N GLU A 201 -37.56 -5.29 -16.74
CA GLU A 201 -38.65 -5.69 -15.85
C GLU A 201 -38.32 -5.45 -14.37
N LEU A 202 -37.11 -5.78 -13.92
CA LEU A 202 -36.67 -5.54 -12.56
C LEU A 202 -36.61 -4.05 -12.23
N HIS A 203 -36.15 -3.22 -13.17
CA HIS A 203 -36.15 -1.77 -13.04
C HIS A 203 -37.59 -1.21 -12.89
N ASN A 204 -38.51 -1.65 -13.74
CA ASN A 204 -39.90 -1.20 -13.67
C ASN A 204 -40.56 -1.60 -12.35
N LEU A 205 -40.28 -2.82 -11.85
CA LEU A 205 -40.75 -3.28 -10.56
C LEU A 205 -40.16 -2.45 -9.42
N ALA A 206 -38.83 -2.23 -9.42
CA ALA A 206 -38.15 -1.45 -8.39
C ALA A 206 -38.63 0.01 -8.37
N SER A 207 -38.82 0.63 -9.53
CA SER A 207 -39.33 1.99 -9.65
C SER A 207 -40.76 2.10 -9.12
N ALA A 208 -41.64 1.16 -9.49
CA ALA A 208 -42.99 1.13 -9.02
C ALA A 208 -43.09 0.91 -7.48
N LEU A 209 -42.24 0.04 -6.94
CA LEU A 209 -42.15 -0.19 -5.51
C LEU A 209 -41.62 1.04 -4.77
N ALA A 210 -40.61 1.72 -5.32
CA ALA A 210 -40.07 2.95 -4.74
C ALA A 210 -41.09 4.09 -4.73
N GLU A 211 -41.85 4.29 -5.80
CA GLU A 211 -42.90 5.30 -5.90
C GLU A 211 -44.09 4.98 -4.96
N SER A 212 -44.43 3.70 -4.82
CA SER A 212 -45.53 3.29 -3.95
C SER A 212 -45.25 3.55 -2.47
N LEU A 213 -43.99 3.59 -2.06
CA LEU A 213 -43.58 3.64 -0.65
C LEU A 213 -43.52 5.04 -0.06
N ILE A 214 -43.30 6.07 -0.89
CA ILE A 214 -43.18 7.45 -0.40
C ILE A 214 -44.44 7.93 0.30
N GLU A 215 -45.61 7.36 0.01
CA GLU A 215 -46.90 7.89 0.45
C GLU A 215 -47.71 6.96 1.36
N ILE A 216 -47.44 5.66 1.45
CA ILE A 216 -48.36 4.70 2.07
C ILE A 216 -47.84 4.04 3.35
N GLY A 217 -46.54 4.19 3.70
CA GLY A 217 -46.06 3.60 4.97
C GLY A 217 -44.65 3.01 4.94
N PRO A 218 -44.26 2.15 5.85
CA PRO A 218 -42.88 1.94 6.22
C PRO A 218 -42.00 1.39 5.08
N ILE A 219 -40.76 1.78 5.14
CA ILE A 219 -39.62 1.45 4.26
C ILE A 219 -39.76 0.05 3.63
N SER A 220 -39.69 0.03 2.34
CA SER A 220 -39.93 -1.13 1.50
C SER A 220 -39.04 -2.34 1.77
N ALA A 221 -39.64 -3.48 1.78
CA ALA A 221 -38.96 -4.76 1.90
C ALA A 221 -38.06 -5.05 0.69
N PHE A 222 -38.36 -4.51 -0.50
CA PHE A 222 -37.61 -4.81 -1.74
C PHE A 222 -36.13 -4.41 -1.70
N ILE A 223 -35.80 -3.29 -1.05
CA ILE A 223 -34.41 -2.87 -0.88
C ILE A 223 -33.64 -3.91 -0.05
N LYS A 224 -34.18 -4.31 1.09
CA LYS A 224 -33.56 -5.35 1.93
C LYS A 224 -33.47 -6.70 1.22
N GLN A 225 -34.50 -7.07 0.49
CA GLN A 225 -34.50 -8.30 -0.31
C GLN A 225 -33.44 -8.24 -1.40
N TYR A 226 -33.28 -7.08 -2.05
CA TYR A 226 -32.19 -6.86 -3.01
C TYR A 226 -30.83 -7.03 -2.34
N GLU A 227 -30.60 -6.34 -1.23
CA GLU A 227 -29.35 -6.42 -0.46
C GLU A 227 -29.03 -7.87 -0.06
N GLU A 228 -29.99 -8.61 0.49
CA GLU A 228 -29.81 -9.99 0.93
C GLU A 228 -29.53 -10.95 -0.23
N ILE A 229 -30.30 -10.88 -1.31
CA ILE A 229 -30.16 -11.78 -2.46
C ILE A 229 -28.84 -11.52 -3.18
N ARG A 230 -28.51 -10.25 -3.47
CA ARG A 230 -27.28 -9.89 -4.19
C ARG A 230 -26.04 -10.05 -3.33
N SER A 231 -26.10 -9.78 -2.04
CA SER A 231 -25.03 -10.08 -1.11
C SER A 231 -24.73 -11.59 -1.06
N ALA A 232 -25.78 -12.42 -0.98
CA ALA A 232 -25.62 -13.88 -1.03
C ALA A 232 -25.02 -14.37 -2.36
N HIS A 233 -25.42 -13.76 -3.48
CA HIS A 233 -24.82 -14.01 -4.80
C HIS A 233 -23.32 -13.72 -4.85
N LEU A 234 -22.90 -12.53 -4.36
CA LEU A 234 -21.49 -12.14 -4.31
C LEU A 234 -20.67 -13.09 -3.45
N VAL A 235 -21.15 -13.42 -2.27
CA VAL A 235 -20.48 -14.36 -1.34
C VAL A 235 -20.35 -15.75 -1.95
N LYS A 236 -21.42 -16.28 -2.58
CA LYS A 236 -21.38 -17.58 -3.24
C LYS A 236 -20.39 -17.60 -4.42
N SER A 237 -20.35 -16.54 -5.22
CA SER A 237 -19.44 -16.41 -6.36
C SER A 237 -17.97 -16.35 -5.91
N LEU A 238 -17.68 -15.83 -4.70
CA LEU A 238 -16.32 -15.78 -4.13
C LEU A 238 -15.97 -16.99 -3.25
N ALA A 239 -16.92 -17.89 -2.98
CA ALA A 239 -16.73 -18.97 -2.01
C ALA A 239 -15.54 -19.87 -2.33
N SER A 240 -15.33 -20.21 -3.60
CA SER A 240 -14.21 -21.05 -4.06
C SER A 240 -12.85 -20.42 -3.75
N ILE A 241 -12.65 -19.15 -4.16
CA ILE A 241 -11.38 -18.45 -3.93
C ILE A 241 -11.16 -18.16 -2.44
N CYS A 242 -12.22 -17.85 -1.69
CA CYS A 242 -12.13 -17.65 -0.25
C CYS A 242 -11.68 -18.93 0.47
N GLN A 243 -12.22 -20.09 0.09
CA GLN A 243 -11.83 -21.38 0.69
C GLN A 243 -10.39 -21.74 0.32
N THR A 244 -10.01 -21.62 -0.95
CA THR A 244 -8.63 -21.92 -1.39
C THR A 244 -7.60 -21.02 -0.72
N THR A 245 -7.93 -19.73 -0.50
CA THR A 245 -7.07 -18.79 0.23
C THR A 245 -6.90 -19.21 1.69
N LYS A 246 -7.99 -19.61 2.36
CA LYS A 246 -7.94 -20.11 3.75
C LYS A 246 -7.12 -21.40 3.86
N ASP A 247 -7.29 -22.32 2.92
CA ASP A 247 -6.54 -23.59 2.90
C ASP A 247 -5.04 -23.33 2.70
N GLU A 248 -4.67 -22.34 1.86
CA GLU A 248 -3.28 -21.93 1.69
C GLU A 248 -2.68 -21.34 2.96
N GLU A 249 -3.47 -20.57 3.71
CA GLU A 249 -3.03 -19.98 4.98
C GLU A 249 -2.77 -21.02 6.08
N LEU A 250 -3.50 -22.11 6.05
CA LEU A 250 -3.32 -23.22 7.01
C LEU A 250 -2.07 -24.07 6.75
N LYS A 251 -1.48 -24.00 5.55
CA LYS A 251 -0.25 -24.73 5.24
C LYS A 251 0.91 -24.27 6.14
N SER A 252 1.69 -25.22 6.64
CA SER A 252 2.90 -24.92 7.40
C SER A 252 3.97 -24.25 6.53
N VAL A 253 4.92 -23.53 7.15
CA VAL A 253 6.04 -22.86 6.46
C VAL A 253 6.82 -23.84 5.57
N HIS A 254 7.03 -25.08 6.01
CA HIS A 254 7.74 -26.13 5.25
C HIS A 254 6.97 -26.61 4.01
N GLN A 255 5.65 -26.48 3.99
CA GLN A 255 4.80 -26.90 2.87
C GLN A 255 4.65 -25.84 1.78
N ARG A 256 4.95 -24.56 2.08
CA ARG A 256 4.72 -23.45 1.14
C ARG A 256 5.85 -23.24 0.13
N GLY A 257 7.04 -23.72 0.40
CA GLY A 257 8.20 -23.46 -0.46
C GLY A 257 8.60 -21.98 -0.53
N THR A 258 9.39 -21.64 -1.54
CA THR A 258 9.85 -20.28 -1.78
C THR A 258 8.80 -19.52 -2.58
N TYR A 259 8.37 -18.35 -2.08
CA TYR A 259 7.37 -17.51 -2.77
C TYR A 259 7.85 -17.11 -4.17
N GLN A 260 6.99 -17.20 -5.15
CA GLN A 260 7.22 -16.74 -6.52
C GLN A 260 6.35 -15.51 -6.79
N LYS A 261 6.91 -14.52 -7.49
CA LYS A 261 6.19 -13.30 -7.86
C LYS A 261 4.92 -13.63 -8.64
N GLY A 262 3.81 -12.98 -8.30
CA GLY A 262 2.52 -13.16 -8.95
C GLY A 262 1.76 -14.44 -8.58
N SER A 263 2.27 -15.27 -7.65
CA SER A 263 1.63 -16.55 -7.27
C SER A 263 0.61 -16.43 -6.14
N SER A 264 0.33 -15.22 -5.64
CA SER A 264 -0.55 -15.02 -4.49
C SER A 264 -2.02 -15.25 -4.85
N LEU A 265 -2.68 -16.15 -4.11
CA LEU A 265 -4.13 -16.34 -4.20
C LEU A 265 -4.91 -15.10 -3.73
N LEU A 266 -4.32 -14.30 -2.84
CA LEU A 266 -4.96 -13.09 -2.35
C LEU A 266 -5.06 -12.01 -3.43
N THR A 267 -4.06 -11.88 -4.31
CA THR A 267 -4.15 -11.02 -5.49
C THR A 267 -5.27 -11.48 -6.44
N GLN A 268 -5.41 -12.79 -6.64
CA GLN A 268 -6.49 -13.35 -7.43
C GLN A 268 -7.86 -13.12 -6.77
N TYR A 269 -7.93 -13.21 -5.44
CA TYR A 269 -9.15 -12.88 -4.70
C TYR A 269 -9.54 -11.42 -4.90
N GLY A 270 -8.59 -10.48 -4.79
CA GLY A 270 -8.83 -9.06 -5.05
C GLY A 270 -9.31 -8.77 -6.47
N LYS A 271 -8.73 -9.44 -7.49
CA LYS A 271 -9.19 -9.35 -8.89
C LYS A 271 -10.64 -9.84 -9.05
N ASN A 272 -10.93 -11.01 -8.51
CA ASN A 272 -12.28 -11.60 -8.57
C ASN A 272 -13.32 -10.72 -7.86
N LEU A 273 -12.95 -10.18 -6.69
CA LEU A 273 -13.79 -9.23 -5.96
C LEU A 273 -14.06 -7.97 -6.81
N LEU A 274 -13.04 -7.38 -7.42
CA LEU A 274 -13.20 -6.17 -8.21
C LEU A 274 -14.09 -6.39 -9.44
N ILE A 275 -13.92 -7.51 -10.14
CA ILE A 275 -14.79 -7.89 -11.26
C ILE A 275 -16.25 -7.94 -10.80
N LEU A 276 -16.51 -8.61 -9.70
CA LEU A 276 -17.87 -8.71 -9.14
C LEU A 276 -18.42 -7.36 -8.68
N LEU A 277 -17.61 -6.52 -8.04
CA LEU A 277 -18.04 -5.18 -7.63
C LEU A 277 -18.36 -4.30 -8.84
N ASN A 278 -17.56 -4.33 -9.90
CA ASN A 278 -17.84 -3.61 -11.14
C ASN A 278 -19.14 -4.09 -11.81
N THR A 279 -19.30 -5.41 -11.91
CA THR A 279 -20.52 -6.02 -12.48
C THR A 279 -21.74 -5.65 -11.65
N GLU A 280 -21.65 -5.77 -10.33
CA GLU A 280 -22.75 -5.42 -9.41
C GLU A 280 -23.08 -3.93 -9.45
N HIS A 281 -22.07 -3.07 -9.52
CA HIS A 281 -22.27 -1.63 -9.65
C HIS A 281 -23.03 -1.26 -10.93
N ALA A 282 -22.60 -1.82 -12.06
CA ALA A 282 -23.28 -1.58 -13.33
C ALA A 282 -24.73 -2.10 -13.34
N LEU A 283 -24.96 -3.26 -12.73
CA LEU A 283 -26.29 -3.86 -12.58
C LEU A 283 -27.17 -3.04 -11.63
N HIS A 284 -26.61 -2.65 -10.50
CA HIS A 284 -27.27 -1.88 -9.46
C HIS A 284 -27.81 -0.54 -9.98
N LEU A 285 -27.00 0.19 -10.75
CA LEU A 285 -27.40 1.45 -11.37
C LEU A 285 -28.55 1.29 -12.38
N LYS A 286 -28.70 0.10 -12.98
CA LYS A 286 -29.80 -0.21 -13.92
C LYS A 286 -31.07 -0.62 -13.21
N ILE A 287 -31.00 -1.21 -12.01
CA ILE A 287 -32.17 -1.77 -11.30
C ILE A 287 -32.71 -0.79 -10.25
N ILE A 288 -31.84 -0.25 -9.41
CA ILE A 288 -32.25 0.53 -8.24
C ILE A 288 -32.42 2.03 -8.57
N PRO A 289 -33.51 2.67 -8.11
CA PRO A 289 -33.71 4.09 -8.28
C PRO A 289 -32.61 4.93 -7.63
N LYS A 290 -32.23 6.04 -8.27
CA LYS A 290 -31.07 6.88 -7.90
C LYS A 290 -31.04 7.32 -6.43
N HIS A 291 -32.21 7.54 -5.82
CA HIS A 291 -32.29 7.98 -4.41
C HIS A 291 -31.81 6.97 -3.39
N HIS A 292 -31.83 5.69 -3.72
CA HIS A 292 -31.42 4.60 -2.84
C HIS A 292 -30.11 3.96 -3.28
N ALA A 293 -29.59 4.33 -4.46
CA ALA A 293 -28.51 3.62 -5.12
C ALA A 293 -27.24 3.49 -4.25
N VAL A 294 -26.75 4.58 -3.66
CA VAL A 294 -25.47 4.57 -2.91
C VAL A 294 -25.58 3.75 -1.63
N THR A 295 -26.65 3.93 -0.87
CA THR A 295 -26.83 3.24 0.42
C THR A 295 -27.05 1.74 0.26
N THR A 296 -27.87 1.35 -0.72
CA THR A 296 -28.18 -0.06 -1.01
C THR A 296 -26.95 -0.79 -1.55
N PHE A 297 -26.18 -0.16 -2.47
CA PHE A 297 -24.95 -0.77 -2.96
C PHE A 297 -23.94 -1.01 -1.84
N ALA A 298 -23.71 0.01 -1.01
CA ALA A 298 -22.79 -0.09 0.13
C ALA A 298 -23.18 -1.22 1.09
N GLN A 299 -24.48 -1.49 1.30
CA GLN A 299 -24.95 -2.62 2.15
C GLN A 299 -24.82 -3.98 1.45
N THR A 300 -25.11 -4.03 0.14
CA THR A 300 -25.02 -5.26 -0.67
C THR A 300 -23.63 -5.88 -0.65
N ILE A 301 -22.58 -5.05 -0.70
CA ILE A 301 -21.19 -5.51 -0.81
C ILE A 301 -20.52 -5.86 0.53
N VAL A 302 -21.14 -5.53 1.68
CA VAL A 302 -20.51 -5.65 3.01
C VAL A 302 -19.88 -7.02 3.23
N LEU A 303 -20.64 -8.09 3.08
CA LEU A 303 -20.17 -9.44 3.40
C LEU A 303 -19.08 -9.94 2.44
N SER A 304 -19.16 -9.57 1.17
CA SER A 304 -18.15 -9.95 0.18
C SER A 304 -16.82 -9.24 0.39
N VAL A 305 -16.88 -7.95 0.74
CA VAL A 305 -15.68 -7.17 1.07
C VAL A 305 -15.10 -7.59 2.42
N ASP A 306 -15.93 -7.85 3.42
CA ASP A 306 -15.46 -8.34 4.72
C ASP A 306 -14.71 -9.67 4.59
N GLY A 307 -15.20 -10.60 3.78
CA GLY A 307 -14.50 -11.85 3.52
C GLY A 307 -13.09 -11.65 2.91
N PHE A 308 -12.93 -10.66 2.04
CA PHE A 308 -11.62 -10.29 1.49
C PHE A 308 -10.73 -9.60 2.54
N LEU A 309 -11.28 -8.67 3.32
CA LEU A 309 -10.56 -7.99 4.40
C LEU A 309 -10.07 -8.97 5.47
N ASP A 310 -10.90 -9.93 5.87
CA ASP A 310 -10.53 -11.01 6.80
C ASP A 310 -9.34 -11.83 6.26
N ALA A 311 -9.34 -12.15 4.97
CA ALA A 311 -8.22 -12.85 4.33
C ALA A 311 -6.93 -11.99 4.34
N CYS A 312 -7.04 -10.69 4.06
CA CYS A 312 -5.91 -9.76 4.15
C CYS A 312 -5.36 -9.65 5.59
N GLU A 313 -6.22 -9.54 6.59
CA GLU A 313 -5.82 -9.48 7.99
C GLU A 313 -5.18 -10.79 8.47
N SER A 314 -5.72 -11.93 8.06
CA SER A 314 -5.13 -13.23 8.33
C SER A 314 -3.72 -13.34 7.77
N MET A 315 -3.52 -12.91 6.52
CA MET A 315 -2.20 -12.82 5.88
C MET A 315 -1.27 -11.89 6.66
N LEU A 316 -1.71 -10.67 7.01
CA LEU A 316 -0.90 -9.73 7.79
C LEU A 316 -0.49 -10.29 9.15
N ASN A 317 -1.41 -10.94 9.86
CA ASN A 317 -1.13 -11.55 11.16
C ASN A 317 -0.13 -12.72 11.03
N ARG A 318 -0.19 -13.48 9.94
CA ARG A 318 0.79 -14.51 9.62
C ARG A 318 2.17 -13.89 9.34
N VAL A 319 2.23 -12.89 8.45
CA VAL A 319 3.48 -12.20 8.12
C VAL A 319 4.15 -11.65 9.38
N ARG A 320 3.41 -10.96 10.25
CA ARG A 320 3.93 -10.43 11.51
C ARG A 320 4.52 -11.51 12.42
N ARG A 321 3.87 -12.66 12.52
CA ARG A 321 4.41 -13.82 13.28
C ARG A 321 5.69 -14.37 12.67
N ASN A 322 5.76 -14.46 11.34
CA ASN A 322 6.92 -15.01 10.63
C ASN A 322 8.10 -14.02 10.59
N ILE A 323 7.84 -12.72 10.55
CA ILE A 323 8.85 -11.68 10.76
C ILE A 323 9.55 -11.90 12.11
N GLN A 324 8.80 -12.14 13.20
CA GLN A 324 9.38 -12.43 14.52
C GLN A 324 10.25 -13.71 14.52
N ARG A 325 9.98 -14.65 13.62
CA ARG A 325 10.78 -15.88 13.41
C ARG A 325 11.91 -15.70 12.40
N ARG A 326 12.10 -14.48 11.87
CA ARG A 326 13.09 -14.14 10.84
C ARG A 326 12.90 -14.88 9.51
N ASP A 327 11.68 -15.27 9.18
CA ASP A 327 11.32 -15.80 7.87
C ASP A 327 10.87 -14.67 6.95
N ILE A 328 11.68 -14.38 5.93
CA ILE A 328 11.46 -13.28 4.98
C ILE A 328 10.53 -13.67 3.81
N ASN A 329 10.23 -14.94 3.60
CA ASN A 329 9.44 -15.37 2.44
C ASN A 329 8.07 -14.69 2.37
N ASP A 330 7.40 -14.57 3.52
CA ASP A 330 6.10 -13.91 3.59
C ASP A 330 6.19 -12.39 3.39
N VAL A 331 7.37 -11.78 3.61
CA VAL A 331 7.58 -10.35 3.33
C VAL A 331 7.61 -10.09 1.82
N TYR A 332 8.24 -10.97 1.04
CA TYR A 332 8.21 -10.86 -0.44
C TYR A 332 6.79 -10.99 -0.97
N MET A 333 6.02 -11.93 -0.43
CA MET A 333 4.59 -12.07 -0.76
C MET A 333 3.81 -10.80 -0.39
N LEU A 334 4.05 -10.23 0.79
CA LEU A 334 3.38 -9.01 1.25
C LEU A 334 3.63 -7.82 0.32
N ILE A 335 4.89 -7.63 -0.12
CA ILE A 335 5.28 -6.57 -1.05
C ILE A 335 4.55 -6.73 -2.39
N ASP A 336 4.56 -7.94 -2.93
CA ASP A 336 3.95 -8.27 -4.21
C ASP A 336 2.42 -8.08 -4.17
N VAL A 337 1.77 -8.64 -3.15
CA VAL A 337 0.32 -8.47 -2.93
C VAL A 337 -0.06 -7.01 -2.77
N TRP A 338 0.72 -6.24 -2.01
CA TRP A 338 0.46 -4.82 -1.83
C TRP A 338 0.57 -4.05 -3.15
N ASP A 339 1.61 -4.29 -3.93
CA ASP A 339 1.83 -3.61 -5.22
C ASP A 339 0.71 -3.95 -6.23
N ASP A 340 0.41 -5.23 -6.39
CA ASP A 340 -0.64 -5.71 -7.26
C ASP A 340 -2.02 -5.14 -6.88
N LEU A 341 -2.39 -5.21 -5.59
CA LEU A 341 -3.68 -4.72 -5.11
C LEU A 341 -3.76 -3.20 -5.14
N SER A 342 -2.68 -2.48 -4.81
CA SER A 342 -2.64 -1.02 -4.88
C SER A 342 -2.81 -0.53 -6.32
N ASN A 343 -2.14 -1.17 -7.26
CA ASN A 343 -2.30 -0.87 -8.69
C ASN A 343 -3.71 -1.22 -9.19
N LEU A 344 -4.26 -2.35 -8.74
CA LEU A 344 -5.58 -2.83 -9.12
C LEU A 344 -6.68 -1.88 -8.62
N PHE A 345 -6.73 -1.62 -7.33
CA PHE A 345 -7.74 -0.75 -6.72
C PHE A 345 -7.52 0.72 -7.05
N GLY A 346 -6.27 1.16 -7.23
CA GLY A 346 -5.92 2.52 -7.62
C GLY A 346 -6.48 2.94 -8.97
N LYS A 347 -6.67 2.01 -9.91
CA LYS A 347 -7.35 2.27 -11.20
C LYS A 347 -8.86 2.46 -11.03
N HIS A 348 -9.45 1.99 -9.95
CA HIS A 348 -10.90 1.95 -9.71
C HIS A 348 -11.35 2.81 -8.51
N VAL A 349 -10.67 3.93 -8.27
CA VAL A 349 -10.97 4.86 -7.15
C VAL A 349 -12.43 5.32 -7.14
N GLY A 350 -13.02 5.54 -8.32
CA GLY A 350 -14.43 5.93 -8.44
C GLY A 350 -15.38 4.84 -7.88
N LEU A 351 -15.12 3.58 -8.16
CA LEU A 351 -15.89 2.46 -7.61
C LEU A 351 -15.69 2.35 -6.09
N LEU A 352 -14.45 2.46 -5.61
CA LEU A 352 -14.17 2.41 -4.17
C LEU A 352 -14.86 3.55 -3.41
N ALA A 353 -14.90 4.76 -3.97
CA ALA A 353 -15.66 5.86 -3.41
C ALA A 353 -17.16 5.55 -3.31
N TYR A 354 -17.71 4.84 -4.31
CA TYR A 354 -19.10 4.39 -4.32
C TYR A 354 -19.37 3.28 -3.28
N CYS A 355 -18.35 2.48 -2.95
CA CYS A 355 -18.41 1.47 -1.86
C CYS A 355 -18.49 2.10 -0.46
N GLY A 356 -18.33 3.41 -0.30
CA GLY A 356 -18.42 4.12 0.97
C GLY A 356 -17.40 3.66 2.00
N LYS A 357 -17.85 3.29 3.20
CA LYS A 357 -16.96 2.87 4.30
C LYS A 357 -16.08 1.67 3.92
N LYS A 358 -16.62 0.70 3.16
CA LYS A 358 -15.88 -0.50 2.77
C LYS A 358 -14.75 -0.22 1.78
N GLY A 359 -14.89 0.80 0.93
CA GLY A 359 -13.78 1.29 0.12
C GLY A 359 -12.63 1.83 0.98
N HIS A 360 -12.96 2.61 2.01
CA HIS A 360 -11.95 3.10 2.96
C HIS A 360 -11.29 1.98 3.79
N ASP A 361 -12.05 0.95 4.18
CA ASP A 361 -11.50 -0.22 4.89
C ASP A 361 -10.47 -0.97 4.02
N ILE A 362 -10.68 -1.06 2.69
CA ILE A 362 -9.69 -1.61 1.74
C ILE A 362 -8.42 -0.76 1.72
N ASP A 363 -8.54 0.57 1.60
CA ASP A 363 -7.38 1.48 1.62
C ASP A 363 -6.58 1.35 2.93
N LEU A 364 -7.28 1.21 4.07
CA LEU A 364 -6.65 1.02 5.37
C LEU A 364 -5.85 -0.29 5.46
N VAL A 365 -6.37 -1.37 4.92
CA VAL A 365 -5.67 -2.67 4.88
C VAL A 365 -4.43 -2.58 3.99
N LEU A 366 -4.52 -1.94 2.83
CA LEU A 366 -3.36 -1.70 1.96
C LEU A 366 -2.30 -0.85 2.65
N ALA A 367 -2.70 0.21 3.37
CA ALA A 367 -1.79 1.02 4.18
C ALA A 367 -1.11 0.19 5.29
N ASN A 368 -1.82 -0.74 5.92
CA ASN A 368 -1.27 -1.66 6.92
C ASN A 368 -0.27 -2.66 6.30
N CYS A 369 -0.50 -3.11 5.06
CA CYS A 369 0.44 -3.96 4.33
C CYS A 369 1.78 -3.23 4.10
N SER A 370 1.75 -2.03 3.54
CA SER A 370 2.95 -1.22 3.30
C SER A 370 3.68 -0.88 4.61
N ALA A 371 2.94 -0.46 5.65
CA ALA A 371 3.51 -0.16 6.96
C ALA A 371 4.20 -1.38 7.60
N THR A 372 3.64 -2.58 7.45
CA THR A 372 4.22 -3.82 7.97
C THR A 372 5.51 -4.17 7.22
N ALA A 373 5.56 -4.02 5.90
CA ALA A 373 6.77 -4.22 5.10
C ALA A 373 7.87 -3.22 5.48
N ILE A 374 7.52 -1.93 5.59
CA ILE A 374 8.46 -0.87 5.99
C ILE A 374 9.02 -1.13 7.39
N SER A 375 8.16 -1.50 8.35
CA SER A 375 8.58 -1.81 9.71
C SER A 375 9.61 -2.93 9.75
N TYR A 376 9.42 -3.98 8.95
CA TYR A 376 10.39 -5.07 8.83
C TYR A 376 11.75 -4.59 8.32
N PHE A 377 11.77 -3.85 7.21
CA PHE A 377 13.03 -3.38 6.64
C PHE A 377 13.73 -2.36 7.54
N LYS A 378 12.97 -1.55 8.27
CA LYS A 378 13.50 -0.65 9.28
C LYS A 378 14.14 -1.42 10.44
N GLU A 379 13.48 -2.47 10.93
CA GLU A 379 14.04 -3.32 11.99
C GLU A 379 15.34 -3.99 11.53
N VAL A 380 15.39 -4.53 10.32
CA VAL A 380 16.61 -5.11 9.74
C VAL A 380 17.72 -4.07 9.60
N TYR A 381 17.40 -2.86 9.15
CA TYR A 381 18.36 -1.76 9.04
C TYR A 381 18.88 -1.33 10.42
N ASP A 382 17.99 -1.19 11.39
CA ASP A 382 18.36 -0.77 12.75
C ASP A 382 19.17 -1.86 13.49
N GLU A 383 18.94 -3.15 13.18
CA GLU A 383 19.71 -4.27 13.74
C GLU A 383 21.21 -4.17 13.39
N PHE A 384 21.57 -3.65 12.21
CA PHE A 384 22.96 -3.39 11.84
C PHE A 384 23.57 -2.21 12.60
N ARG A 385 22.75 -1.26 13.07
CA ARG A 385 23.22 -0.05 13.76
C ARG A 385 23.34 -0.19 15.27
N VAL A 386 22.59 -1.14 15.86
CA VAL A 386 22.67 -1.39 17.31
C VAL A 386 23.96 -2.13 17.61
N ASP A 387 24.83 -1.49 18.41
CA ASP A 387 26.13 -1.98 18.85
C ASP A 387 26.12 -3.49 19.11
N SER A 388 26.78 -4.21 18.23
CA SER A 388 26.90 -5.68 18.29
C SER A 388 27.79 -6.16 19.43
N GLU A 389 28.31 -5.26 20.27
CA GLU A 389 29.08 -5.62 21.47
C GLU A 389 28.28 -6.48 22.46
N LYS A 390 26.94 -6.36 22.45
CA LYS A 390 26.04 -7.17 23.29
C LYS A 390 25.60 -8.50 22.64
N LYS A 391 25.74 -8.63 21.32
CA LYS A 391 25.46 -9.86 20.58
C LYS A 391 26.79 -10.42 20.06
N GLN A 392 27.58 -11.05 20.93
CA GLN A 392 28.67 -11.91 20.47
C GLN A 392 28.06 -13.09 19.67
N ALA A 393 27.64 -12.84 18.43
CA ALA A 393 27.44 -13.90 17.47
C ALA A 393 28.79 -14.61 17.35
N ALA A 394 28.79 -15.92 17.47
CA ALA A 394 30.00 -16.71 17.38
C ALA A 394 30.71 -16.40 16.06
N LEU A 395 31.80 -15.65 16.12
CA LEU A 395 32.67 -15.40 14.98
C LEU A 395 33.27 -16.73 14.54
N SER A 396 33.38 -16.95 13.23
CA SER A 396 34.05 -18.14 12.72
C SER A 396 35.53 -18.16 13.14
N VAL A 397 36.01 -19.30 13.60
CA VAL A 397 37.40 -19.43 14.05
C VAL A 397 38.41 -19.25 12.91
N ASP A 398 37.97 -19.46 11.69
CA ASP A 398 38.77 -19.48 10.46
C ASP A 398 38.66 -18.19 9.61
N GLY A 399 37.80 -17.22 10.00
CA GLY A 399 37.62 -15.96 9.30
C GLY A 399 36.80 -16.02 8.02
N THR A 400 35.99 -17.06 7.82
CA THR A 400 35.07 -17.20 6.67
C THR A 400 33.97 -16.15 6.64
N VAL A 401 33.19 -16.15 5.55
CA VAL A 401 32.06 -15.25 5.34
C VAL A 401 31.02 -15.41 6.45
N HIS A 402 30.62 -14.32 7.06
CA HIS A 402 29.64 -14.30 8.13
C HIS A 402 28.22 -14.57 7.59
N GLU A 403 27.40 -15.25 8.37
CA GLU A 403 26.03 -15.60 7.98
C GLU A 403 25.19 -14.37 7.64
N THR A 404 25.34 -13.28 8.39
CA THR A 404 24.65 -12.00 8.11
C THR A 404 24.95 -11.50 6.70
N THR A 405 26.23 -11.59 6.26
CA THR A 405 26.63 -11.14 4.91
C THR A 405 25.90 -11.93 3.83
N SER A 406 25.93 -13.25 3.92
CA SER A 406 25.29 -14.13 2.93
C SER A 406 23.77 -13.97 2.94
N LYS A 407 23.13 -13.84 4.11
CA LYS A 407 21.70 -13.60 4.24
C LYS A 407 21.30 -12.26 3.62
N THR A 408 22.01 -11.18 3.96
CA THR A 408 21.70 -9.84 3.43
C THR A 408 21.85 -9.77 1.92
N ILE A 409 22.94 -10.28 1.37
CA ILE A 409 23.15 -10.29 -0.08
C ILE A 409 22.09 -11.14 -0.80
N ASN A 410 21.72 -12.30 -0.26
CA ASN A 410 20.66 -13.12 -0.84
C ASN A 410 19.29 -12.45 -0.74
N THR A 411 19.02 -11.73 0.34
CA THR A 411 17.80 -10.92 0.50
C THR A 411 17.74 -9.82 -0.55
N LEU A 412 18.82 -9.04 -0.70
CA LEU A 412 18.88 -7.96 -1.69
C LEU A 412 18.76 -8.48 -3.13
N LYS A 413 19.41 -9.63 -3.44
CA LYS A 413 19.26 -10.29 -4.75
C LYS A 413 17.81 -10.60 -5.07
N ARG A 414 17.09 -11.13 -4.09
CA ARG A 414 15.70 -11.52 -4.28
C ARG A 414 14.75 -10.32 -4.33
N LEU A 415 15.08 -9.24 -3.61
CA LEU A 415 14.32 -7.98 -3.67
C LEU A 415 14.38 -7.31 -5.05
N LEU A 416 15.36 -7.63 -5.89
CA LEU A 416 15.40 -7.13 -7.26
C LEU A 416 14.16 -7.52 -8.08
N ASP A 417 13.62 -8.71 -7.85
CA ASP A 417 12.40 -9.16 -8.53
C ASP A 417 11.20 -8.28 -8.16
N PHE A 418 11.27 -7.63 -7.00
CA PHE A 418 10.25 -6.75 -6.42
C PHE A 418 10.66 -5.27 -6.39
N SER A 419 11.68 -4.87 -7.18
CA SER A 419 12.26 -3.52 -7.13
C SER A 419 11.23 -2.41 -7.36
N LEU A 420 10.33 -2.57 -8.32
CA LEU A 420 9.24 -1.61 -8.60
C LEU A 420 8.26 -1.51 -7.43
N ALA A 421 7.85 -2.64 -6.87
CA ALA A 421 6.97 -2.69 -5.71
C ALA A 421 7.61 -1.99 -4.50
N MET A 422 8.90 -2.23 -4.26
CA MET A 422 9.66 -1.57 -3.19
C MET A 422 9.78 -0.05 -3.43
N GLU A 423 9.99 0.38 -4.67
CA GLU A 423 10.01 1.81 -5.02
C GLU A 423 8.67 2.47 -4.68
N HIS A 424 7.54 1.85 -5.07
CA HIS A 424 6.20 2.35 -4.75
C HIS A 424 5.94 2.39 -3.24
N ILE A 425 6.37 1.36 -2.47
CA ILE A 425 6.25 1.33 -1.00
C ILE A 425 7.05 2.48 -0.38
N ILE A 426 8.30 2.68 -0.80
CA ILE A 426 9.15 3.76 -0.29
C ILE A 426 8.50 5.12 -0.59
N MET A 427 8.05 5.34 -1.83
CA MET A 427 7.37 6.59 -2.22
C MET A 427 6.09 6.83 -1.41
N SER A 428 5.26 5.80 -1.23
CA SER A 428 3.99 5.92 -0.47
C SER A 428 4.20 6.20 1.02
N SER A 429 5.37 5.86 1.55
CA SER A 429 5.71 6.03 2.97
C SER A 429 6.28 7.41 3.29
N GLN A 430 6.68 8.19 2.29
CA GLN A 430 7.30 9.50 2.49
C GLN A 430 6.43 10.43 3.33
N GLY A 431 7.03 11.04 4.35
CA GLY A 431 6.31 11.93 5.28
C GLY A 431 5.65 11.23 6.48
N ASN A 432 5.64 9.90 6.54
CA ASN A 432 5.11 9.17 7.69
C ASN A 432 6.17 9.00 8.80
N PRO A 433 5.78 9.04 10.11
CA PRO A 433 6.74 8.90 11.21
C PRO A 433 7.52 7.58 11.24
N GLY A 434 7.02 6.56 10.54
CA GLY A 434 7.63 5.23 10.43
C GLY A 434 8.42 5.00 9.14
N ALA A 435 8.50 5.98 8.23
CA ALA A 435 9.15 5.85 6.94
C ALA A 435 10.62 5.38 7.05
N LEU A 436 11.08 4.67 6.03
CA LEU A 436 12.49 4.38 5.85
C LEU A 436 13.25 5.69 5.57
N PRO A 437 14.48 5.85 6.08
CA PRO A 437 15.28 7.06 5.85
C PRO A 437 15.92 7.06 4.45
N VAL A 438 15.13 6.72 3.43
CA VAL A 438 15.53 6.60 2.02
C VAL A 438 14.42 7.11 1.12
N THR A 439 14.78 7.61 -0.06
CA THR A 439 13.86 8.20 -1.03
C THR A 439 13.58 7.29 -2.23
N SER A 440 14.43 6.26 -2.43
CA SER A 440 14.34 5.33 -3.56
C SER A 440 14.86 3.94 -3.21
N PHE A 441 14.52 2.95 -4.02
CA PHE A 441 15.03 1.59 -3.86
C PHE A 441 16.56 1.49 -4.03
N PRO A 442 17.20 2.17 -5.00
CA PRO A 442 18.67 2.24 -5.09
C PRO A 442 19.33 2.79 -3.83
N GLU A 443 18.77 3.85 -3.25
CA GLU A 443 19.27 4.40 -1.99
C GLU A 443 19.10 3.41 -0.83
N PHE A 444 17.98 2.69 -0.79
CA PHE A 444 17.75 1.63 0.20
C PHE A 444 18.82 0.53 0.11
N VAL A 445 19.10 0.02 -1.10
CA VAL A 445 20.13 -1.01 -1.31
C VAL A 445 21.51 -0.49 -0.88
N SER A 446 21.83 0.74 -1.25
CA SER A 446 23.11 1.38 -0.90
C SER A 446 23.28 1.51 0.62
N LYS A 447 22.28 2.01 1.33
CA LYS A 447 22.30 2.13 2.80
C LYS A 447 22.36 0.79 3.51
N MET A 448 21.71 -0.23 2.96
CA MET A 448 21.80 -1.60 3.51
C MET A 448 23.22 -2.17 3.40
N ILE A 449 23.91 -1.93 2.28
CA ILE A 449 25.31 -2.35 2.09
C ILE A 449 26.24 -1.57 3.02
N GLU A 450 26.07 -0.26 3.15
CA GLU A 450 26.84 0.58 4.06
C GLU A 450 26.69 0.13 5.53
N ALA A 451 25.47 -0.14 5.94
CA ALA A 451 25.16 -0.64 7.27
C ALA A 451 25.80 -2.02 7.51
N LEU A 452 25.71 -2.92 6.53
CA LEU A 452 26.36 -4.25 6.60
C LEU A 452 27.89 -4.13 6.72
N VAL A 453 28.54 -3.27 5.92
CA VAL A 453 29.98 -3.04 6.00
C VAL A 453 30.37 -2.55 7.40
N THR A 454 29.62 -1.59 7.94
CA THR A 454 29.86 -1.06 9.28
C THR A 454 29.68 -2.12 10.37
N ASP A 455 28.62 -2.95 10.28
CA ASP A 455 28.40 -4.05 11.21
C ASP A 455 29.54 -5.09 11.18
N LEU A 456 30.03 -5.42 9.99
CA LEU A 456 31.17 -6.33 9.82
C LEU A 456 32.45 -5.74 10.43
N GLU A 457 32.71 -4.45 10.28
CA GLU A 457 33.87 -3.79 10.91
C GLU A 457 33.78 -3.83 12.43
N ILE A 458 32.58 -3.61 13.00
CA ILE A 458 32.36 -3.72 14.46
C ILE A 458 32.59 -5.16 14.92
N LYS A 459 31.96 -6.14 14.26
CA LYS A 459 32.11 -7.58 14.60
C LYS A 459 33.55 -8.05 14.51
N SER A 460 34.30 -7.56 13.52
CA SER A 460 35.70 -7.95 13.29
C SER A 460 36.61 -7.63 14.48
N ARG A 461 36.26 -6.65 15.31
CA ARG A 461 37.01 -6.29 16.54
C ARG A 461 37.00 -7.41 17.58
N GLY A 462 36.09 -8.37 17.47
CA GLY A 462 36.05 -9.54 18.36
C GLY A 462 37.21 -10.54 18.13
N TYR A 463 37.94 -10.43 17.02
CA TYR A 463 39.12 -11.26 16.78
C TYR A 463 40.34 -10.70 17.53
N LYS A 464 41.06 -11.60 18.24
CA LYS A 464 42.29 -11.24 18.96
C LYS A 464 43.50 -10.99 18.02
N LYS A 465 43.52 -11.65 16.86
CA LYS A 465 44.62 -11.56 15.89
C LYS A 465 44.25 -10.64 14.74
N SER A 466 45.02 -9.59 14.54
CA SER A 466 44.78 -8.58 13.48
C SER A 466 44.74 -9.20 12.08
N THR A 467 45.56 -10.21 11.80
CA THR A 467 45.57 -10.92 10.50
C THR A 467 44.24 -11.61 10.24
N LEU A 468 43.64 -12.24 11.26
CA LEU A 468 42.33 -12.90 11.15
C LEU A 468 41.20 -11.88 10.98
N THR A 469 41.27 -10.75 11.70
CA THR A 469 40.37 -9.60 11.51
C THR A 469 40.39 -9.15 10.04
N THR A 470 41.56 -8.96 9.47
CA THR A 470 41.74 -8.52 8.09
C THR A 470 41.20 -9.53 7.08
N LEU A 471 41.47 -10.82 7.26
CA LEU A 471 40.98 -11.89 6.38
C LEU A 471 39.46 -12.04 6.46
N PHE A 472 38.89 -11.94 7.66
CA PHE A 472 37.43 -11.92 7.84
C PHE A 472 36.79 -10.77 7.05
N LEU A 473 37.33 -9.56 7.15
CA LEU A 473 36.82 -8.41 6.39
C LEU A 473 37.00 -8.60 4.89
N LEU A 474 38.15 -9.10 4.44
CA LEU A 474 38.39 -9.40 3.02
C LEU A 474 37.38 -10.41 2.47
N ASN A 475 37.17 -11.53 3.16
CA ASN A 475 36.21 -12.55 2.75
C ASN A 475 34.80 -11.97 2.62
N ASN A 476 34.36 -11.16 3.60
CA ASN A 476 33.03 -10.59 3.61
C ASN A 476 32.87 -9.48 2.55
N PHE A 477 33.80 -8.55 2.46
CA PHE A 477 33.72 -7.47 1.46
C PHE A 477 33.83 -8.00 0.03
N HIS A 478 34.68 -9.01 -0.21
CA HIS A 478 34.76 -9.67 -1.51
C HIS A 478 33.45 -10.41 -1.86
N TYR A 479 32.85 -11.08 -0.88
CA TYR A 479 31.55 -11.74 -1.06
C TYR A 479 30.47 -10.72 -1.41
N ILE A 480 30.44 -9.56 -0.74
CA ILE A 480 29.55 -8.43 -1.06
C ILE A 480 29.78 -7.97 -2.50
N LEU A 481 31.03 -7.64 -2.87
CA LEU A 481 31.36 -7.16 -4.21
C LEU A 481 30.96 -8.16 -5.31
N LYS A 482 31.29 -9.44 -5.10
CA LYS A 482 30.93 -10.52 -6.04
C LYS A 482 29.42 -10.70 -6.13
N GLY A 483 28.72 -10.62 -5.01
CA GLY A 483 27.25 -10.67 -4.95
C GLY A 483 26.59 -9.51 -5.70
N LEU A 484 27.11 -8.29 -5.54
CA LEU A 484 26.63 -7.11 -6.25
C LEU A 484 26.85 -7.24 -7.77
N LYS A 485 28.03 -7.64 -8.20
CA LYS A 485 28.39 -7.77 -9.64
C LYS A 485 27.64 -8.92 -10.32
N SER A 486 27.45 -10.05 -9.66
CA SER A 486 26.82 -11.25 -10.26
C SER A 486 25.31 -11.10 -10.56
N CYS A 487 24.60 -10.19 -9.90
CA CYS A 487 23.15 -10.11 -9.93
C CYS A 487 22.62 -8.77 -10.48
N ARG A 488 23.45 -7.98 -11.16
CA ARG A 488 23.07 -6.64 -11.63
C ARG A 488 22.53 -5.72 -10.51
N LEU A 489 22.87 -6.02 -9.25
CA LEU A 489 22.59 -5.11 -8.14
C LEU A 489 23.31 -3.78 -8.30
N VAL A 490 24.43 -3.79 -9.06
CA VAL A 490 25.20 -2.59 -9.40
C VAL A 490 24.33 -1.54 -10.09
N ASP A 491 23.37 -1.95 -10.93
CA ASP A 491 22.48 -1.05 -11.64
C ASP A 491 21.53 -0.30 -10.67
N ASN A 492 21.37 -0.84 -9.46
CA ASN A 492 20.54 -0.31 -8.38
C ASN A 492 21.38 0.18 -7.19
N LEU A 493 22.59 0.68 -7.44
CA LEU A 493 23.48 1.22 -6.41
C LEU A 493 23.87 2.65 -6.75
N ASN A 494 24.11 3.44 -5.72
CA ASN A 494 24.86 4.68 -5.88
C ASN A 494 26.33 4.32 -6.21
N SER A 495 26.94 5.02 -7.16
CA SER A 495 28.35 4.83 -7.55
C SER A 495 29.30 4.82 -6.35
N ASP A 496 29.03 5.69 -5.38
CA ASP A 496 29.84 5.87 -4.18
C ASP A 496 29.88 4.64 -3.28
N THR A 497 28.78 3.86 -3.24
CA THR A 497 28.70 2.64 -2.43
C THR A 497 29.56 1.51 -2.99
N LEU A 498 29.59 1.34 -4.32
CA LEU A 498 30.45 0.38 -4.97
C LEU A 498 31.93 0.74 -4.74
N ASP A 499 32.27 2.00 -4.96
CA ASP A 499 33.61 2.55 -4.71
C ASP A 499 34.05 2.37 -3.25
N MET A 500 33.14 2.56 -2.31
CA MET A 500 33.40 2.34 -0.88
C MET A 500 33.78 0.88 -0.60
N VAL A 501 33.04 -0.09 -1.14
CA VAL A 501 33.34 -1.51 -0.96
C VAL A 501 34.68 -1.85 -1.59
N GLU A 502 34.97 -1.41 -2.82
CA GLU A 502 36.25 -1.63 -3.51
C GLU A 502 37.42 -0.99 -2.77
N LYS A 503 37.27 0.23 -2.27
CA LYS A 503 38.27 0.90 -1.42
C LYS A 503 38.48 0.16 -0.11
N SER A 504 37.42 -0.38 0.49
CA SER A 504 37.52 -1.17 1.72
C SER A 504 38.30 -2.47 1.50
N ILE A 505 38.07 -3.17 0.38
CA ILE A 505 38.86 -4.35 0.00
C ILE A 505 40.35 -3.97 -0.18
N LYS A 506 40.63 -2.92 -0.95
CA LYS A 506 42.00 -2.45 -1.17
C LYS A 506 42.69 -2.10 0.15
N LYS A 507 42.01 -1.37 1.03
CA LYS A 507 42.53 -1.03 2.37
C LYS A 507 42.88 -2.30 3.17
N GLN A 508 42.04 -3.33 3.16
CA GLN A 508 42.33 -4.57 3.89
C GLN A 508 43.46 -5.36 3.25
N LEU A 509 43.59 -5.37 1.92
CA LEU A 509 44.74 -5.95 1.23
C LEU A 509 46.06 -5.26 1.61
N ASP A 510 46.04 -3.94 1.69
CA ASP A 510 47.21 -3.15 2.13
C ASP A 510 47.58 -3.44 3.57
N VAL A 511 46.59 -3.55 4.48
CA VAL A 511 46.78 -3.96 5.89
C VAL A 511 47.36 -5.37 5.97
N TYR A 512 46.80 -6.31 5.20
CA TYR A 512 47.30 -7.69 5.15
C TYR A 512 48.74 -7.75 4.65
N ARG A 513 49.03 -7.05 3.55
CA ARG A 513 50.39 -6.92 3.03
C ARG A 513 51.37 -6.34 4.07
N SER A 514 50.93 -5.31 4.79
CA SER A 514 51.75 -4.68 5.84
C SER A 514 52.00 -5.59 7.04
N SER A 515 51.15 -6.56 7.29
CA SER A 515 51.34 -7.55 8.38
C SER A 515 52.54 -8.48 8.16
N TRP A 516 53.10 -8.51 6.95
CA TRP A 516 54.31 -9.25 6.60
C TRP A 516 55.60 -8.47 6.78
N MET A 517 55.50 -7.15 7.07
CA MET A 517 56.69 -6.30 7.24
C MET A 517 57.64 -6.74 8.35
N PRO A 518 57.14 -7.17 9.56
CA PRO A 518 58.01 -7.68 10.61
C PRO A 518 58.87 -8.87 10.17
N LEU A 519 58.31 -9.78 9.34
CA LEU A 519 59.04 -10.89 8.78
C LEU A 519 60.09 -10.42 7.76
N ILE A 520 59.78 -9.43 6.95
CA ILE A 520 60.63 -8.83 5.94
C ILE A 520 61.79 -8.08 6.58
N GLU A 521 61.60 -7.47 7.76
CA GLU A 521 62.64 -6.77 8.49
C GLU A 521 63.85 -7.65 8.79
N HIS A 522 63.64 -8.97 9.01
CA HIS A 522 64.73 -9.93 9.17
C HIS A 522 65.58 -10.07 7.91
N LEU A 523 65.02 -9.76 6.72
CA LEU A 523 65.68 -9.85 5.44
C LEU A 523 66.33 -8.52 4.99
N MET A 524 66.00 -7.41 5.68
CA MET A 524 66.57 -6.08 5.36
C MET A 524 68.00 -5.97 5.87
N ASP A 525 68.89 -5.71 4.97
CA ASP A 525 70.32 -5.60 5.27
C ASP A 525 70.65 -4.19 5.81
N THR A 526 70.91 -4.09 7.10
CA THR A 526 71.33 -2.85 7.77
C THR A 526 72.83 -2.57 7.65
N THR A 527 73.59 -3.54 7.13
CA THR A 527 75.00 -3.32 6.93
C THR A 527 75.22 -2.51 5.64
N LYS A 528 75.76 -1.31 5.77
CA LYS A 528 76.20 -0.44 4.66
C LYS A 528 77.38 -1.13 3.94
N ILE A 529 77.13 -2.17 3.17
CA ILE A 529 78.11 -2.76 2.27
C ILE A 529 77.75 -2.20 0.86
N SER A 530 78.70 -1.52 0.27
CA SER A 530 78.62 -0.92 -1.06
C SER A 530 78.09 -1.95 -2.08
N ASP A 531 77.15 -1.56 -2.90
CA ASP A 531 76.29 -2.31 -3.80
C ASP A 531 76.93 -3.19 -4.88
N GLN A 532 78.28 -3.43 -4.88
CA GLN A 532 78.89 -3.98 -6.03
C GLN A 532 79.90 -5.15 -5.84
N ARG A 533 80.05 -5.77 -4.70
CA ARG A 533 80.88 -6.97 -4.59
C ARG A 533 80.21 -8.04 -3.69
N ILE A 534 80.13 -9.25 -4.24
CA ILE A 534 79.89 -10.48 -3.48
C ILE A 534 80.97 -10.58 -2.41
N VAL A 535 80.65 -10.29 -1.17
CA VAL A 535 81.62 -10.40 -0.06
C VAL A 535 81.71 -11.87 0.29
N THR A 536 82.68 -12.56 -0.25
CA THR A 536 82.94 -13.98 -0.01
C THR A 536 83.45 -14.26 1.41
N ILE A 537 84.00 -13.29 2.12
CA ILE A 537 84.57 -13.45 3.44
C ILE A 537 83.84 -12.52 4.45
N LEU A 538 83.01 -13.11 5.30
CA LEU A 538 82.29 -12.42 6.38
C LEU A 538 83.12 -12.43 7.68
N SER A 539 83.14 -11.31 8.41
CA SER A 539 83.64 -11.27 9.77
C SER A 539 82.84 -12.14 10.74
N LYS A 540 83.41 -12.54 11.86
CA LYS A 540 82.68 -13.38 12.86
C LYS A 540 81.35 -12.76 13.31
N PRO A 541 81.22 -11.45 13.67
CA PRO A 541 79.94 -10.86 14.04
C PRO A 541 78.96 -10.80 12.83
N GLN A 542 79.41 -10.61 11.59
CA GLN A 542 78.56 -10.63 10.42
C GLN A 542 77.99 -12.04 10.16
N ARG A 543 78.80 -13.09 10.34
CA ARG A 543 78.33 -14.50 10.24
C ARG A 543 77.27 -14.83 11.29
N GLU A 544 77.44 -14.40 12.52
CA GLU A 544 76.43 -14.60 13.54
C GLU A 544 75.15 -13.81 13.25
N ALA A 545 75.25 -12.58 12.79
CA ALA A 545 74.09 -11.77 12.37
C ALA A 545 73.31 -12.42 11.24
N VAL A 546 73.96 -12.97 10.22
CA VAL A 546 73.30 -13.69 9.11
C VAL A 546 72.61 -14.95 9.61
N LYS A 547 73.24 -15.72 10.50
CA LYS A 547 72.65 -16.90 11.11
C LYS A 547 71.39 -16.55 11.92
N GLU A 548 71.47 -15.52 12.72
CA GLU A 548 70.37 -15.06 13.55
C GLU A 548 69.18 -14.57 12.68
N ARG A 549 69.44 -13.86 11.60
CA ARG A 549 68.39 -13.42 10.66
C ARG A 549 67.69 -14.60 9.99
N PHE A 550 68.41 -15.57 9.44
CA PHE A 550 67.78 -16.79 8.91
C PHE A 550 67.02 -17.54 9.97
N LYS A 551 67.56 -17.66 11.19
CA LYS A 551 66.88 -18.33 12.29
C LYS A 551 65.57 -17.64 12.69
N ASN A 552 65.61 -16.29 12.82
CA ASN A 552 64.44 -15.50 13.18
C ASN A 552 63.41 -15.53 12.04
N PHE A 553 63.84 -15.35 10.80
CA PHE A 553 62.95 -15.49 9.64
C PHE A 553 62.26 -16.85 9.61
N ASN A 554 62.99 -17.95 9.73
CA ASN A 554 62.44 -19.29 9.70
C ASN A 554 61.42 -19.51 10.83
N LYS A 555 61.75 -19.05 12.03
CA LYS A 555 60.89 -19.16 13.19
C LYS A 555 59.58 -18.41 12.95
N ASP A 556 59.65 -17.18 12.62
CA ASP A 556 58.49 -16.32 12.46
C ASP A 556 57.66 -16.68 11.24
N PHE A 557 58.31 -17.13 10.13
CA PHE A 557 57.62 -17.67 8.97
C PHE A 557 56.87 -18.98 9.30
N ASP A 558 57.49 -19.92 10.04
CA ASP A 558 56.83 -21.14 10.47
C ASP A 558 55.62 -20.84 11.35
N GLU A 559 55.73 -19.91 12.27
CA GLU A 559 54.62 -19.48 13.15
C GLU A 559 53.49 -18.87 12.34
N MET A 560 53.78 -17.97 11.40
CA MET A 560 52.79 -17.40 10.47
C MET A 560 52.16 -18.47 9.58
N PHE A 561 52.96 -19.38 9.02
CA PHE A 561 52.47 -20.47 8.18
C PHE A 561 51.47 -21.37 8.93
N GLN A 562 51.85 -21.83 10.13
CA GLN A 562 50.96 -22.67 10.93
C GLN A 562 49.68 -21.94 11.34
N THR A 563 49.79 -20.67 11.67
CA THR A 563 48.62 -19.85 12.03
C THR A 563 47.69 -19.63 10.84
N GLN A 564 48.25 -19.27 9.67
CA GLN A 564 47.44 -18.89 8.52
C GLN A 564 46.95 -20.11 7.73
N LYS A 565 47.61 -21.28 7.86
CA LYS A 565 47.07 -22.53 7.34
C LYS A 565 45.70 -22.89 7.94
N ALA A 566 45.45 -22.47 9.19
CA ALA A 566 44.15 -22.67 9.85
C ALA A 566 43.06 -21.68 9.44
N TYR A 567 43.40 -20.64 8.65
CA TYR A 567 42.45 -19.65 8.16
C TYR A 567 41.87 -20.09 6.82
N ALA A 568 40.65 -19.62 6.51
CA ALA A 568 39.98 -19.95 5.27
C ALA A 568 39.73 -18.71 4.38
N ILE A 569 40.06 -18.86 3.11
CA ILE A 569 39.60 -17.95 2.05
C ILE A 569 38.84 -18.82 1.02
N PRO A 570 37.51 -18.94 1.14
CA PRO A 570 36.71 -19.83 0.30
C PRO A 570 36.73 -19.45 -1.18
N ASP A 571 36.81 -18.14 -1.49
CA ASP A 571 36.80 -17.66 -2.86
C ASP A 571 38.19 -17.84 -3.50
N VAL A 572 38.23 -18.55 -4.64
CA VAL A 572 39.47 -18.89 -5.33
C VAL A 572 40.20 -17.69 -5.88
N GLU A 573 39.43 -16.69 -6.40
CA GLU A 573 40.01 -15.47 -6.98
C GLU A 573 40.63 -14.60 -5.88
N LEU A 574 39.91 -14.39 -4.78
CA LEU A 574 40.42 -13.67 -3.62
C LEU A 574 41.66 -14.35 -3.03
N ARG A 575 41.65 -15.69 -2.91
CA ARG A 575 42.79 -16.46 -2.42
C ARG A 575 44.02 -16.24 -3.28
N ALA A 576 43.88 -16.37 -4.59
CA ALA A 576 44.94 -16.13 -5.54
C ALA A 576 45.48 -14.69 -5.45
N GLN A 577 44.60 -13.71 -5.30
CA GLN A 577 44.97 -12.30 -5.13
C GLN A 577 45.76 -12.08 -3.84
N VAL A 578 45.28 -12.59 -2.69
CA VAL A 578 45.97 -12.44 -1.40
C VAL A 578 47.32 -13.09 -1.42
N ILE A 579 47.47 -14.31 -1.99
CA ILE A 579 48.77 -14.97 -2.15
C ILE A 579 49.69 -14.17 -3.08
N LYS A 580 49.16 -13.62 -4.16
CA LYS A 580 49.92 -12.77 -5.08
C LYS A 580 50.50 -11.54 -4.39
N GLU A 581 49.69 -10.83 -3.57
CA GLU A 581 50.13 -9.67 -2.79
C GLU A 581 51.29 -10.03 -1.85
N VAL A 582 51.23 -11.15 -1.16
CA VAL A 582 52.30 -11.65 -0.29
C VAL A 582 53.57 -11.96 -1.11
N ARG A 583 53.43 -12.68 -2.23
CA ARG A 583 54.54 -13.00 -3.11
C ARG A 583 55.27 -11.76 -3.62
N GLN A 584 54.51 -10.73 -4.00
CA GLN A 584 55.10 -9.49 -4.52
C GLN A 584 55.97 -8.77 -3.50
N VAL A 585 55.70 -8.92 -2.21
CA VAL A 585 56.43 -8.25 -1.14
C VAL A 585 57.53 -9.15 -0.56
N LEU A 586 57.25 -10.42 -0.30
CA LEU A 586 58.14 -11.34 0.39
C LEU A 586 59.22 -11.92 -0.54
N LEU A 587 58.82 -12.47 -1.71
CA LEU A 587 59.73 -13.19 -2.56
C LEU A 587 60.92 -12.36 -3.08
N PRO A 588 60.73 -11.07 -3.54
CA PRO A 588 61.86 -10.26 -3.98
C PRO A 588 62.86 -10.04 -2.86
N MET A 589 62.38 -9.80 -1.63
CA MET A 589 63.25 -9.56 -0.47
C MET A 589 63.98 -10.83 -0.04
N TYR A 590 63.24 -11.97 0.02
CA TYR A 590 63.84 -13.24 0.34
C TYR A 590 64.86 -13.69 -0.70
N ASN A 591 64.53 -13.63 -1.98
CA ASN A 591 65.41 -14.01 -3.07
C ASN A 591 66.69 -13.17 -3.08
N ARG A 592 66.55 -11.85 -2.87
CA ARG A 592 67.73 -10.95 -2.76
C ARG A 592 68.63 -11.32 -1.55
N PHE A 593 68.01 -11.63 -0.40
CA PHE A 593 68.72 -12.02 0.80
C PHE A 593 69.35 -13.42 0.62
N TYR A 594 68.62 -14.38 0.07
CA TYR A 594 69.06 -15.74 -0.22
C TYR A 594 70.25 -15.72 -1.18
N ASP A 595 70.15 -15.07 -2.35
CA ASP A 595 71.21 -14.99 -3.37
C ASP A 595 72.49 -14.36 -2.83
N ARG A 596 72.32 -13.36 -1.94
CA ARG A 596 73.48 -12.72 -1.33
C ARG A 596 74.27 -13.62 -0.39
N TYR A 597 73.60 -14.50 0.32
CA TYR A 597 74.26 -15.27 1.38
C TYR A 597 74.38 -16.78 1.10
N VAL A 598 73.72 -17.34 0.12
CA VAL A 598 73.78 -18.78 -0.20
C VAL A 598 75.20 -19.24 -0.57
N GLU A 599 75.96 -18.43 -1.30
CA GLU A 599 77.30 -18.72 -1.72
C GLU A 599 78.37 -18.34 -0.68
N THR A 600 78.00 -17.51 0.32
CA THR A 600 78.94 -17.09 1.35
C THR A 600 79.19 -18.16 2.41
N GLU A 601 80.41 -18.22 2.96
CA GLU A 601 80.73 -19.14 4.06
C GLU A 601 80.29 -18.59 5.45
N PHE A 602 79.04 -18.28 5.63
CA PHE A 602 78.51 -17.81 6.92
C PHE A 602 78.40 -18.92 7.95
N SER A 603 78.27 -20.21 7.55
CA SER A 603 78.21 -21.37 8.42
C SER A 603 78.82 -22.59 7.76
N LYS A 604 79.41 -23.50 8.57
CA LYS A 604 79.84 -24.84 8.13
C LYS A 604 78.64 -25.73 7.73
N ASN A 605 77.48 -25.56 8.39
CA ASN A 605 76.22 -26.25 8.11
C ASN A 605 75.16 -25.24 7.68
N LYS A 606 75.15 -24.85 6.41
CA LYS A 606 74.21 -23.86 5.85
C LYS A 606 72.75 -24.36 5.92
N GLU A 607 72.53 -25.67 5.68
CA GLU A 607 71.21 -26.31 5.71
C GLU A 607 70.49 -26.18 7.05
N LYS A 608 71.25 -26.00 8.15
CA LYS A 608 70.64 -25.74 9.47
C LYS A 608 69.95 -24.39 9.55
N TYR A 609 70.36 -23.38 8.74
CA TYR A 609 69.90 -22.01 8.75
C TYR A 609 69.05 -21.69 7.54
N ILE A 610 69.37 -22.17 6.34
CA ILE A 610 68.61 -22.05 5.12
C ILE A 610 67.59 -23.22 5.10
N LYS A 611 66.45 -23.01 5.73
CA LYS A 611 65.35 -24.00 5.79
C LYS A 611 64.55 -24.05 4.48
N TYR A 612 64.38 -22.93 3.86
CA TYR A 612 63.64 -22.76 2.63
C TYR A 612 64.58 -22.36 1.49
N ASP A 613 64.58 -23.09 0.37
CA ASP A 613 65.04 -22.54 -0.89
C ASP A 613 63.97 -21.70 -1.55
N LYS A 614 64.24 -21.09 -2.69
CA LYS A 614 63.28 -20.21 -3.38
C LYS A 614 62.00 -20.92 -3.79
N ASP A 615 62.08 -22.14 -4.23
CA ASP A 615 60.96 -22.97 -4.70
C ASP A 615 60.17 -23.50 -3.53
N ALA A 616 60.87 -23.95 -2.47
CA ALA A 616 60.21 -24.38 -1.22
C ALA A 616 59.43 -23.28 -0.54
N LEU A 617 59.98 -22.04 -0.51
CA LEU A 617 59.27 -20.89 0.02
C LEU A 617 58.03 -20.56 -0.84
N THR A 618 58.17 -20.56 -2.16
CA THR A 618 57.09 -20.31 -3.10
C THR A 618 55.99 -21.39 -2.92
N GLY A 619 56.37 -22.66 -2.87
CA GLY A 619 55.46 -23.79 -2.64
C GLY A 619 54.80 -23.77 -1.26
N ALA A 620 55.49 -23.23 -0.22
CA ALA A 620 54.87 -23.01 1.09
C ALA A 620 53.77 -21.93 1.03
N LEU A 621 54.01 -20.83 0.30
CA LEU A 621 52.98 -19.77 0.13
C LEU A 621 51.75 -20.30 -0.62
N ASP A 622 51.87 -21.25 -1.53
CA ASP A 622 50.73 -21.87 -2.23
C ASP A 622 49.86 -22.72 -1.34
N LYS A 623 50.42 -23.22 -0.21
CA LYS A 623 49.67 -24.00 0.77
C LYS A 623 48.99 -23.19 1.86
N PHE A 624 49.03 -21.86 1.77
CA PHE A 624 48.24 -21.00 2.65
C PHE A 624 46.76 -21.20 2.39
N PHE A 625 45.97 -21.20 3.44
CA PHE A 625 44.50 -21.30 3.39
C PHE A 625 43.97 -22.65 2.85
N ASP A 626 44.75 -23.73 2.95
CA ASP A 626 44.37 -25.08 2.49
C ASP A 626 43.17 -25.65 3.26
N ALA A 627 42.92 -25.22 4.51
CA ALA A 627 41.74 -25.61 5.28
C ALA A 627 40.41 -25.27 4.59
N SER A 628 40.41 -24.31 3.65
CA SER A 628 39.23 -23.96 2.86
C SER A 628 38.88 -24.97 1.78
N SER A 629 39.85 -25.77 1.28
CA SER A 629 39.61 -26.81 0.28
C SER A 629 38.98 -28.06 0.90
N GLU A 630 39.32 -28.41 2.14
CA GLU A 630 38.75 -29.55 2.86
C GLU A 630 37.34 -29.28 3.36
N SER A 631 37.01 -28.03 3.78
CA SER A 631 35.67 -27.69 4.30
C SER A 631 34.58 -27.56 3.21
N MET A 632 34.96 -27.26 1.97
CA MET A 632 34.02 -27.19 0.85
C MET A 632 33.58 -28.56 0.35
N VAL A 633 34.44 -29.54 0.38
CA VAL A 633 34.11 -30.92 -0.01
C VAL A 633 33.12 -31.57 0.96
N GLY A 634 33.21 -31.27 2.25
CA GLY A 634 32.28 -31.78 3.26
C GLY A 634 30.87 -31.20 3.22
N ARG A 635 30.69 -29.95 2.72
CA ARG A 635 29.37 -29.29 2.66
C ARG A 635 28.61 -29.53 1.35
N GLN A 636 29.26 -29.91 0.27
CA GLN A 636 28.60 -30.28 -0.99
C GLN A 636 28.01 -31.70 -1.00
N TRP A 637 28.46 -32.60 -0.13
CA TRP A 637 27.97 -33.99 -0.04
C TRP A 637 26.83 -34.18 0.98
N GLY A 638 26.50 -33.16 1.78
CA GLY A 638 25.41 -33.20 2.76
C GLY A 638 24.05 -32.69 2.26
N ARG A 639 23.91 -32.28 0.99
CA ARG A 639 22.66 -31.72 0.43
C ARG A 639 21.99 -32.54 -0.66
N THR A 640 22.42 -33.79 -0.88
CA THR A 640 21.80 -34.69 -1.89
C THR A 640 21.24 -35.99 -1.30
N GLN A 641 20.99 -36.05 0.00
CA GLN A 641 20.20 -37.14 0.61
C GLN A 641 19.48 -36.60 1.85
N GLU A 642 18.28 -36.00 1.65
CA GLU A 642 17.07 -36.15 2.43
C GLU A 642 15.94 -35.29 1.83
#